data_cae9e82c9f41eca698be6e17156cbce3
#
_entry.id   cae9e82c9f41eca698be6e17156cbce3
#
_cell.length_a   1.000
_cell.length_b   1.000
_cell.length_c   1.000
_cell.angle_alpha   90.00
_cell.angle_beta   90.00
_cell.angle_gamma   90.00
#
_symmetry.space_group_name_H-M   'P 1'
#
loop_
_entity.id
_entity.type
_entity.pdbx_description
1 polymer ?
#
loop_
_entity_poly.entity_id
_entity_poly.type
_entity_poly.pdbx_seq_one_letter_code
_entity_poly.pdbx_strand_id
1 'polypeptide(L)'
;MNKPFLLLCLALASVSSVFAQESRYKDIIPRPLLAEQHRGAIPSDFALIPRLSSDSLSTLTPALDRAFPRRAGHDEVTLSLRCTDTLSFSPSVEAYRVLVSPSEVLIEGRSIRGVYNGIQTLRQLVSDSGIPCGLVEDAPAFRWRGFLADVGRNYQSVVLLKQQIDAMAGLKLNVFHFHATEDVAWRLESRLYPELNNPSTMTRDKGLFYRYEELEELRRYCEERFILFLPEIDMPGHSAAFERAMGCSMQSEKGQAIVLELLDEFLSHVNCPYLHIGADEVKIHNRDFVPAVVSFIEAKGVKAIGWSPGGNYPETVIRQLWSAAEKSEIDNSKVAKIDSRNLYINHMDPLESVVSIFYHSILDSDSDNNDEHLLGGELCLWNDRNLLYGDLNHVHNPTYPSLVAFAEKGWGGGGYVDNFVSLSQDRDFECFRDFERRLCIYGKRYMQGLPFPYIPQSEIRWSIFGPYPNGGKTAMAFPIESLSTGELESLTPDTTFIGGTLILRHFWDPQIKGLWTDPAPNQTVYAYRRVWSEEERESRLWIGFYDYSRSQWADAFPKGKWSNTDAHIWLNGETIAPPLWAHSGQKGDPEIPFWDENYTMRPPTRVTLRKGWNTLLLKIPVGSFVGSAWYAPVKWMATAVFVDDMLQ
;
A
#
# COMPACT_ATOMS: atom_id res chain seq x y z
N MET A 1 9.78 70.91 -45.90
CA MET A 1 9.34 70.00 -46.96
C MET A 1 9.06 68.65 -46.27
N ASN A 2 7.86 68.20 -46.43
CA ASN A 2 7.09 67.24 -45.69
C ASN A 2 7.74 65.87 -45.44
N LYS A 3 7.74 65.42 -44.16
CA LYS A 3 7.85 64.02 -43.78
C LYS A 3 6.44 63.49 -43.51
N PRO A 4 6.01 62.34 -44.05
CA PRO A 4 4.80 61.72 -43.60
C PRO A 4 5.03 60.91 -42.32
N PHE A 5 4.14 61.13 -41.34
CA PHE A 5 3.98 60.31 -40.13
C PHE A 5 3.43 58.92 -40.51
N LEU A 6 4.17 57.88 -40.22
CA LEU A 6 3.71 56.51 -40.29
C LEU A 6 3.07 56.13 -38.95
N LEU A 7 1.72 56.11 -38.89
CA LEU A 7 0.98 55.55 -37.74
C LEU A 7 1.17 54.03 -37.73
N LEU A 8 1.93 53.53 -36.78
CA LEU A 8 2.05 52.11 -36.47
C LEU A 8 0.89 51.74 -35.55
N CYS A 9 -0.17 51.14 -36.07
CA CYS A 9 -1.19 50.47 -35.26
C CYS A 9 -0.60 49.23 -34.59
N LEU A 10 -0.22 49.36 -33.31
CA LEU A 10 0.02 48.20 -32.45
C LEU A 10 -1.33 47.53 -32.15
N ALA A 11 -1.66 46.51 -32.93
CA ALA A 11 -2.66 45.53 -32.55
C ALA A 11 -2.10 44.75 -31.34
N LEU A 12 -2.56 45.09 -30.16
CA LEU A 12 -2.44 44.25 -28.98
C LEU A 12 -3.22 42.93 -29.24
N ALA A 13 -2.52 41.98 -29.81
CA ALA A 13 -2.98 40.59 -29.75
C ALA A 13 -2.89 40.18 -28.27
N SER A 14 -4.02 40.22 -27.59
CA SER A 14 -4.19 39.49 -26.32
C SER A 14 -3.97 38.03 -26.63
N VAL A 15 -2.76 37.55 -26.44
CA VAL A 15 -2.47 36.13 -26.32
C VAL A 15 -3.10 35.72 -24.99
N SER A 16 -4.37 35.35 -25.06
CA SER A 16 -4.97 34.52 -24.03
C SER A 16 -4.13 33.26 -24.01
N SER A 17 -3.22 33.16 -23.05
CA SER A 17 -2.61 31.91 -22.67
C SER A 17 -3.76 31.00 -22.21
N VAL A 18 -4.32 30.26 -23.15
CA VAL A 18 -5.11 29.06 -22.85
C VAL A 18 -4.09 28.14 -22.20
N PHE A 19 -3.98 28.22 -20.89
CA PHE A 19 -3.43 27.11 -20.12
C PHE A 19 -4.29 25.91 -20.56
N ALA A 20 -3.70 25.01 -21.31
CA ALA A 20 -4.33 23.75 -21.64
C ALA A 20 -4.65 23.11 -20.29
N GLN A 21 -5.91 23.11 -19.90
CA GLN A 21 -6.39 22.50 -18.68
C GLN A 21 -6.00 21.03 -18.81
N GLU A 22 -5.01 20.61 -17.99
CA GLU A 22 -4.55 19.21 -18.02
C GLU A 22 -5.75 18.30 -17.91
N SER A 23 -5.82 17.32 -18.80
CA SER A 23 -6.98 16.45 -18.94
C SER A 23 -7.17 15.61 -17.69
N ARG A 24 -8.25 15.85 -16.94
CA ARG A 24 -8.61 15.05 -15.77
C ARG A 24 -8.79 13.56 -16.06
N TYR A 25 -9.13 13.22 -17.30
CA TYR A 25 -9.22 11.84 -17.77
C TYR A 25 -7.87 11.11 -17.72
N LYS A 26 -6.76 11.83 -17.79
CA LYS A 26 -5.40 11.29 -17.63
C LYS A 26 -4.99 11.11 -16.15
N ASP A 27 -5.74 11.72 -15.22
CA ASP A 27 -5.42 11.68 -13.78
C ASP A 27 -6.16 10.57 -13.03
N ILE A 28 -7.06 9.83 -13.68
CA ILE A 28 -7.89 8.81 -13.04
C ILE A 28 -7.01 7.68 -12.46
N ILE A 29 -7.30 7.31 -11.22
CA ILE A 29 -6.73 6.14 -10.54
C ILE A 29 -7.86 5.26 -10.00
N PRO A 30 -7.81 3.93 -10.17
CA PRO A 30 -6.93 3.19 -11.11
C PRO A 30 -7.12 3.63 -12.55
N ARG A 31 -6.08 3.45 -13.40
CA ARG A 31 -6.15 3.80 -14.83
C ARG A 31 -7.23 2.98 -15.52
N PRO A 32 -8.20 3.62 -16.18
CA PRO A 32 -9.22 2.90 -16.90
C PRO A 32 -8.72 2.32 -18.24
N LEU A 33 -9.44 1.34 -18.77
CA LEU A 33 -9.17 0.74 -20.09
C LEU A 33 -9.23 1.79 -21.21
N LEU A 34 -10.21 2.69 -21.14
CA LEU A 34 -10.36 3.82 -22.07
C LEU A 34 -10.75 5.08 -21.28
N ALA A 35 -10.07 6.19 -21.55
CA ALA A 35 -10.41 7.50 -21.02
C ALA A 35 -10.15 8.58 -22.08
N GLU A 36 -11.21 9.17 -22.62
CA GLU A 36 -11.15 10.17 -23.68
C GLU A 36 -11.86 11.44 -23.24
N GLN A 37 -11.16 12.57 -23.29
CA GLN A 37 -11.78 13.87 -23.07
C GLN A 37 -12.31 14.42 -24.39
N HIS A 38 -13.57 14.86 -24.37
CA HIS A 38 -14.23 15.51 -25.49
C HIS A 38 -14.27 17.04 -25.32
N ARG A 39 -14.71 17.74 -26.35
CA ARG A 39 -14.92 19.19 -26.26
C ARG A 39 -16.13 19.51 -25.39
N GLY A 40 -16.00 20.56 -24.57
CA GLY A 40 -17.05 21.04 -23.66
C GLY A 40 -16.88 20.56 -22.23
N ALA A 41 -17.68 21.11 -21.36
CA ALA A 41 -17.75 20.78 -19.95
C ALA A 41 -19.12 21.14 -19.38
N ILE A 42 -19.56 20.47 -18.33
CA ILE A 42 -20.59 20.92 -17.41
C ILE A 42 -19.95 22.02 -16.56
N PRO A 43 -20.52 23.24 -16.50
CA PRO A 43 -19.98 24.36 -15.73
C PRO A 43 -19.92 24.04 -14.22
N SER A 44 -19.18 24.84 -13.44
CA SER A 44 -18.98 24.61 -12.00
C SER A 44 -20.23 24.76 -11.13
N ASP A 45 -21.22 25.52 -11.59
CA ASP A 45 -22.47 25.81 -10.87
C ASP A 45 -23.58 24.82 -11.26
N PHE A 46 -23.38 23.53 -10.94
CA PHE A 46 -24.30 22.46 -11.26
C PHE A 46 -24.79 21.70 -10.02
N ALA A 47 -25.99 21.15 -10.12
CA ALA A 47 -26.55 20.14 -9.22
C ALA A 47 -26.82 18.86 -9.99
N LEU A 48 -26.24 17.72 -9.59
CA LEU A 48 -26.52 16.42 -10.18
C LEU A 48 -27.86 15.90 -9.68
N ILE A 49 -28.80 15.66 -10.60
CA ILE A 49 -30.13 15.13 -10.30
C ILE A 49 -30.17 13.65 -10.73
N PRO A 50 -30.12 12.69 -9.77
CA PRO A 50 -30.13 11.27 -10.09
C PRO A 50 -31.41 10.82 -10.76
N ARG A 51 -31.27 10.05 -11.86
CA ARG A 51 -32.36 9.27 -12.50
C ARG A 51 -31.95 7.80 -12.53
N LEU A 52 -32.71 6.99 -11.84
CA LEU A 52 -32.46 5.56 -11.69
C LEU A 52 -33.34 4.79 -12.66
N SER A 53 -32.78 3.86 -13.41
CA SER A 53 -33.51 3.02 -14.36
C SER A 53 -34.30 1.88 -13.69
N SER A 54 -34.00 1.59 -12.41
CA SER A 54 -34.71 0.58 -11.61
C SER A 54 -34.63 0.92 -10.12
N ASP A 55 -35.58 0.43 -9.34
CA ASP A 55 -35.64 0.63 -7.88
C ASP A 55 -34.43 0.02 -7.16
N SER A 56 -33.83 -1.05 -7.70
CA SER A 56 -32.63 -1.66 -7.15
C SER A 56 -31.42 -0.73 -7.07
N LEU A 57 -31.35 0.26 -7.95
CA LEU A 57 -30.29 1.28 -7.96
C LEU A 57 -30.43 2.31 -6.81
N SER A 58 -31.56 2.33 -6.09
CA SER A 58 -31.73 3.18 -4.90
C SER A 58 -30.74 2.86 -3.77
N THR A 59 -30.20 1.64 -3.75
CA THR A 59 -29.10 1.24 -2.85
C THR A 59 -27.82 2.07 -3.04
N LEU A 60 -27.68 2.76 -4.18
CA LEU A 60 -26.54 3.65 -4.48
C LEU A 60 -26.72 5.07 -3.91
N THR A 61 -27.90 5.44 -3.38
CA THR A 61 -28.14 6.79 -2.84
C THR A 61 -27.09 7.22 -1.80
N PRO A 62 -26.71 6.39 -0.80
CA PRO A 62 -25.64 6.76 0.13
C PRO A 62 -24.28 7.00 -0.54
N ALA A 63 -23.97 6.28 -1.60
CA ALA A 63 -22.74 6.46 -2.38
C ALA A 63 -22.75 7.77 -3.17
N LEU A 64 -23.89 8.14 -3.75
CA LEU A 64 -24.07 9.42 -4.45
C LEU A 64 -23.95 10.60 -3.48
N ASP A 65 -24.59 10.54 -2.31
CA ASP A 65 -24.54 11.59 -1.28
C ASP A 65 -23.10 11.79 -0.76
N ARG A 66 -22.32 10.73 -0.62
CA ARG A 66 -20.90 10.79 -0.26
C ARG A 66 -20.03 11.35 -1.38
N ALA A 67 -20.24 10.91 -2.62
CA ALA A 67 -19.43 11.30 -3.77
C ALA A 67 -19.71 12.74 -4.22
N PHE A 68 -20.98 13.16 -4.13
CA PHE A 68 -21.49 14.44 -4.62
C PHE A 68 -22.37 15.09 -3.54
N PRO A 69 -21.78 15.61 -2.43
CA PRO A 69 -22.54 16.34 -1.42
C PRO A 69 -23.32 17.45 -2.14
N ARG A 70 -24.62 17.57 -1.83
CA ARG A 70 -25.55 18.46 -2.50
C ARG A 70 -24.97 19.86 -2.63
N ARG A 71 -24.62 20.23 -3.84
CA ARG A 71 -24.27 21.60 -4.19
C ARG A 71 -25.58 22.31 -4.54
N ALA A 72 -25.80 23.47 -3.97
CA ALA A 72 -26.85 24.39 -4.40
C ALA A 72 -26.36 25.04 -5.71
N GLY A 73 -26.46 24.32 -6.83
CA GLY A 73 -26.14 24.85 -8.16
C GLY A 73 -27.41 25.36 -8.83
N HIS A 74 -27.25 26.34 -9.74
CA HIS A 74 -28.36 26.89 -10.52
C HIS A 74 -28.73 25.99 -11.70
N ASP A 75 -27.77 25.23 -12.24
CA ASP A 75 -27.98 24.38 -13.40
C ASP A 75 -28.22 22.93 -12.97
N GLU A 76 -29.42 22.41 -13.23
CA GLU A 76 -29.75 21.00 -13.00
C GLU A 76 -29.15 20.14 -14.12
N VAL A 77 -28.27 19.21 -13.76
CA VAL A 77 -27.68 18.23 -14.68
C VAL A 77 -28.20 16.84 -14.35
N THR A 78 -28.78 16.17 -15.32
CA THR A 78 -29.26 14.80 -15.14
C THR A 78 -28.09 13.84 -14.94
N LEU A 79 -28.11 13.04 -13.86
CA LEU A 79 -27.22 11.91 -13.65
C LEU A 79 -28.03 10.62 -13.85
N SER A 80 -27.93 10.04 -15.03
CA SER A 80 -28.63 8.79 -15.39
C SER A 80 -27.80 7.58 -14.94
N LEU A 81 -28.39 6.71 -14.11
CA LEU A 81 -27.79 5.46 -13.66
C LEU A 81 -28.58 4.28 -14.20
N ARG A 82 -27.89 3.31 -14.82
CA ARG A 82 -28.54 2.08 -15.31
C ARG A 82 -27.64 0.86 -15.31
N CYS A 83 -28.25 -0.31 -15.12
CA CYS A 83 -27.62 -1.59 -15.41
C CYS A 83 -27.92 -2.01 -16.86
N THR A 84 -26.93 -2.59 -17.55
CA THR A 84 -27.06 -3.03 -18.94
C THR A 84 -26.12 -4.20 -19.24
N ASP A 85 -26.57 -5.13 -20.07
CA ASP A 85 -25.76 -6.25 -20.56
C ASP A 85 -24.99 -5.92 -21.85
N THR A 86 -25.13 -4.69 -22.38
CA THR A 86 -24.62 -4.30 -23.71
C THR A 86 -23.17 -3.77 -23.69
N LEU A 87 -22.50 -3.75 -22.54
CA LEU A 87 -21.08 -3.36 -22.47
C LEU A 87 -20.20 -4.49 -23.04
N SER A 88 -19.77 -4.34 -24.29
CA SER A 88 -19.08 -5.39 -25.06
C SER A 88 -17.57 -5.48 -24.81
N PHE A 89 -16.97 -4.45 -24.18
CA PHE A 89 -15.53 -4.36 -23.98
C PHE A 89 -15.01 -5.26 -22.83
N SER A 90 -15.89 -5.72 -21.93
CA SER A 90 -15.53 -6.66 -20.86
C SER A 90 -16.72 -7.51 -20.39
N PRO A 91 -16.52 -8.80 -20.09
CA PRO A 91 -17.52 -9.67 -19.47
C PRO A 91 -17.67 -9.46 -17.96
N SER A 92 -16.77 -8.72 -17.32
CA SER A 92 -16.78 -8.52 -15.88
C SER A 92 -18.09 -7.89 -15.39
N VAL A 93 -18.67 -8.42 -14.34
CA VAL A 93 -19.85 -7.83 -13.68
C VAL A 93 -19.56 -6.45 -13.07
N GLU A 94 -18.30 -6.10 -12.90
CA GLU A 94 -17.84 -4.79 -12.43
C GLU A 94 -17.57 -3.79 -13.56
N ALA A 95 -17.73 -4.19 -14.83
CA ALA A 95 -17.55 -3.30 -15.98
C ALA A 95 -18.54 -2.15 -15.96
N TYR A 96 -18.08 -0.96 -16.36
CA TYR A 96 -18.89 0.24 -16.41
C TYR A 96 -18.44 1.21 -17.52
N ARG A 97 -19.35 2.10 -17.88
CA ARG A 97 -19.12 3.25 -18.77
C ARG A 97 -19.57 4.52 -18.06
N VAL A 98 -18.79 5.59 -18.16
CA VAL A 98 -19.18 6.94 -17.78
C VAL A 98 -19.10 7.82 -19.00
N LEU A 99 -20.23 8.41 -19.41
CA LEU A 99 -20.31 9.38 -20.51
C LEU A 99 -20.77 10.72 -19.94
N VAL A 100 -19.92 11.75 -20.12
CA VAL A 100 -20.24 13.12 -19.74
C VAL A 100 -20.49 13.95 -20.99
N SER A 101 -21.69 14.50 -21.10
CA SER A 101 -22.10 15.48 -22.12
C SER A 101 -22.35 16.86 -21.47
N PRO A 102 -22.55 17.93 -22.21
CA PRO A 102 -22.77 19.27 -21.63
C PRO A 102 -24.00 19.39 -20.71
N SER A 103 -25.00 18.50 -20.83
CA SER A 103 -26.26 18.55 -20.09
C SER A 103 -26.62 17.28 -19.33
N GLU A 104 -25.85 16.23 -19.47
CA GLU A 104 -26.13 14.93 -18.85
C GLU A 104 -24.87 14.16 -18.54
N VAL A 105 -24.88 13.43 -17.42
CA VAL A 105 -23.91 12.37 -17.09
C VAL A 105 -24.66 11.03 -17.12
N LEU A 106 -24.15 10.09 -17.88
CA LEU A 106 -24.66 8.72 -17.95
C LEU A 106 -23.63 7.76 -17.34
N ILE A 107 -24.05 6.96 -16.36
CA ILE A 107 -23.28 5.83 -15.83
C ILE A 107 -24.04 4.53 -16.14
N GLU A 108 -23.40 3.67 -16.90
CA GLU A 108 -23.87 2.32 -17.21
C GLU A 108 -22.95 1.30 -16.56
N GLY A 109 -23.49 0.28 -15.92
CA GLY A 109 -22.72 -0.84 -15.36
C GLY A 109 -23.34 -2.17 -15.75
N ARG A 110 -22.54 -3.24 -15.83
CA ARG A 110 -23.07 -4.59 -16.01
C ARG A 110 -23.83 -5.08 -14.77
N SER A 111 -23.53 -4.48 -13.62
CA SER A 111 -24.26 -4.69 -12.36
C SER A 111 -24.31 -3.39 -11.56
N ILE A 112 -25.01 -3.39 -10.43
CA ILE A 112 -25.02 -2.28 -9.48
C ILE A 112 -23.59 -1.95 -9.01
N ARG A 113 -22.73 -2.96 -8.82
CA ARG A 113 -21.32 -2.77 -8.48
C ARG A 113 -20.55 -2.04 -9.58
N GLY A 114 -20.82 -2.36 -10.85
CA GLY A 114 -20.26 -1.62 -12.00
C GLY A 114 -20.68 -0.14 -11.97
N VAL A 115 -21.97 0.14 -11.74
CA VAL A 115 -22.47 1.53 -11.58
C VAL A 115 -21.77 2.23 -10.41
N TYR A 116 -21.60 1.56 -9.27
CA TYR A 116 -20.86 2.09 -8.11
C TYR A 116 -19.41 2.48 -8.47
N ASN A 117 -18.70 1.61 -9.20
CA ASN A 117 -17.33 1.90 -9.68
C ASN A 117 -17.32 3.12 -10.63
N GLY A 118 -18.34 3.27 -11.47
CA GLY A 118 -18.54 4.45 -12.31
C GLY A 118 -18.74 5.74 -11.51
N ILE A 119 -19.47 5.67 -10.38
CA ILE A 119 -19.62 6.79 -9.44
C ILE A 119 -18.25 7.21 -8.85
N GLN A 120 -17.39 6.25 -8.46
CA GLN A 120 -16.06 6.55 -7.95
C GLN A 120 -15.16 7.20 -9.04
N THR A 121 -15.32 6.81 -10.29
CA THR A 121 -14.62 7.43 -11.41
C THR A 121 -15.16 8.85 -11.69
N LEU A 122 -16.48 9.03 -11.75
CA LEU A 122 -17.07 10.37 -11.92
C LEU A 122 -16.61 11.34 -10.82
N ARG A 123 -16.50 10.88 -9.56
CA ARG A 123 -15.97 11.68 -8.45
C ARG A 123 -14.59 12.26 -8.75
N GLN A 124 -13.73 11.54 -9.46
CA GLN A 124 -12.40 12.02 -9.83
C GLN A 124 -12.42 13.04 -10.98
N LEU A 125 -13.47 13.03 -11.82
CA LEU A 125 -13.64 13.99 -12.92
C LEU A 125 -14.21 15.34 -12.44
N VAL A 126 -14.98 15.35 -11.35
CA VAL A 126 -15.55 16.57 -10.77
C VAL A 126 -14.47 17.50 -10.22
N SER A 127 -14.61 18.82 -10.50
CA SER A 127 -13.71 19.86 -10.02
C SER A 127 -14.42 21.16 -9.69
N ASP A 128 -13.67 22.15 -9.17
CA ASP A 128 -14.17 23.49 -8.97
C ASP A 128 -14.46 24.21 -10.29
N SER A 129 -13.90 23.77 -11.41
CA SER A 129 -14.18 24.27 -12.76
C SER A 129 -15.31 23.54 -13.46
N GLY A 130 -15.94 22.55 -12.82
CA GLY A 130 -17.00 21.71 -13.38
C GLY A 130 -16.56 20.30 -13.74
N ILE A 131 -17.24 19.67 -14.71
CA ILE A 131 -16.95 18.31 -15.17
C ILE A 131 -16.63 18.36 -16.67
N PRO A 132 -15.40 18.04 -17.11
CA PRO A 132 -15.10 18.00 -18.55
C PRO A 132 -15.90 16.90 -19.25
N CYS A 133 -16.38 17.16 -20.47
CA CYS A 133 -17.05 16.15 -21.30
C CYS A 133 -16.07 15.06 -21.73
N GLY A 134 -16.57 13.83 -21.88
CA GLY A 134 -15.76 12.71 -22.33
C GLY A 134 -16.36 11.35 -22.03
N LEU A 135 -15.57 10.32 -22.29
CA LEU A 135 -15.94 8.92 -22.18
C LEU A 135 -14.91 8.18 -21.32
N VAL A 136 -15.38 7.37 -20.40
CA VAL A 136 -14.59 6.33 -19.72
C VAL A 136 -15.27 4.99 -19.94
N GLU A 137 -14.52 3.98 -20.38
CA GLU A 137 -14.91 2.56 -20.37
C GLU A 137 -13.89 1.79 -19.56
N ASP A 138 -14.36 0.96 -18.60
CA ASP A 138 -13.47 0.39 -17.62
C ASP A 138 -14.00 -0.91 -17.00
N ALA A 139 -13.08 -1.79 -16.60
CA ALA A 139 -13.32 -3.03 -15.89
C ALA A 139 -12.05 -3.51 -15.20
N PRO A 140 -12.16 -4.21 -14.06
CA PRO A 140 -10.98 -4.73 -13.35
C PRO A 140 -10.36 -5.93 -14.07
N ALA A 141 -9.03 -6.03 -13.96
CA ALA A 141 -8.27 -7.21 -14.38
C ALA A 141 -8.49 -8.40 -13.41
N PHE A 142 -8.64 -8.12 -12.11
CA PHE A 142 -8.84 -9.14 -11.09
C PHE A 142 -10.12 -8.88 -10.29
N ARG A 143 -10.88 -9.95 -10.01
CA ARG A 143 -12.15 -9.88 -9.24
C ARG A 143 -11.94 -9.75 -7.73
N TRP A 144 -10.77 -10.14 -7.19
CA TRP A 144 -10.39 -10.00 -5.79
C TRP A 144 -9.29 -8.97 -5.64
N ARG A 145 -9.56 -7.90 -4.91
CA ARG A 145 -8.64 -6.78 -4.68
C ARG A 145 -8.75 -6.39 -3.21
N GLY A 146 -7.99 -7.13 -2.37
CA GLY A 146 -8.13 -7.09 -0.92
C GLY A 146 -7.11 -6.20 -0.23
N PHE A 147 -7.47 -5.82 1.00
CA PHE A 147 -6.56 -5.23 1.97
C PHE A 147 -6.80 -5.85 3.34
N LEU A 148 -5.73 -6.40 3.94
CA LEU A 148 -5.74 -6.96 5.28
C LEU A 148 -5.28 -5.93 6.30
N ALA A 149 -6.06 -5.79 7.39
CA ALA A 149 -5.73 -5.05 8.59
C ALA A 149 -5.57 -6.01 9.76
N ASP A 150 -4.35 -6.07 10.32
CA ASP A 150 -4.06 -6.84 11.53
C ASP A 150 -4.50 -6.07 12.77
N VAL A 151 -5.68 -6.36 13.24
CA VAL A 151 -6.23 -5.81 14.48
C VAL A 151 -5.99 -6.74 15.69
N GLY A 152 -5.56 -7.95 15.43
CA GLY A 152 -5.15 -8.94 16.44
C GLY A 152 -3.96 -8.43 17.25
N ARG A 153 -2.88 -8.05 16.55
CA ARG A 153 -1.65 -7.57 17.20
C ARG A 153 -1.78 -6.16 17.76
N ASN A 154 -2.36 -5.21 17.04
CA ASN A 154 -2.61 -3.85 17.53
C ASN A 154 -4.08 -3.47 17.28
N TYR A 155 -4.81 -3.17 18.36
CA TYR A 155 -6.21 -2.76 18.25
C TYR A 155 -6.33 -1.45 17.45
N GLN A 156 -7.29 -1.41 16.55
CA GLN A 156 -7.66 -0.22 15.79
C GLN A 156 -9.12 0.14 16.09
N SER A 157 -9.38 1.42 16.36
CA SER A 157 -10.76 1.84 16.59
C SER A 157 -11.63 1.66 15.35
N VAL A 158 -12.94 1.43 15.55
CA VAL A 158 -13.91 1.34 14.44
C VAL A 158 -13.85 2.58 13.54
N VAL A 159 -13.57 3.76 14.10
CA VAL A 159 -13.39 5.01 13.32
C VAL A 159 -12.18 4.91 12.39
N LEU A 160 -11.04 4.42 12.88
CA LEU A 160 -9.82 4.26 12.07
C LEU A 160 -10.01 3.20 10.97
N LEU A 161 -10.71 2.09 11.28
CA LEU A 161 -11.04 1.06 10.28
C LEU A 161 -11.96 1.61 9.19
N LYS A 162 -12.96 2.43 9.54
CA LYS A 162 -13.83 3.07 8.55
C LYS A 162 -13.09 4.03 7.63
N GLN A 163 -12.07 4.75 8.12
CA GLN A 163 -11.22 5.58 7.26
C GLN A 163 -10.47 4.75 6.22
N GLN A 164 -9.98 3.57 6.60
CA GLN A 164 -9.33 2.64 5.66
C GLN A 164 -10.32 2.12 4.63
N ILE A 165 -11.51 1.72 5.06
CA ILE A 165 -12.59 1.25 4.18
C ILE A 165 -13.01 2.35 3.19
N ASP A 166 -13.09 3.62 3.62
CA ASP A 166 -13.39 4.75 2.74
C ASP A 166 -12.29 4.97 1.68
N ALA A 167 -11.01 4.85 2.06
CA ALA A 167 -9.89 4.91 1.13
C ALA A 167 -9.97 3.76 0.11
N MET A 168 -10.23 2.54 0.56
CA MET A 168 -10.43 1.36 -0.29
C MET A 168 -11.57 1.57 -1.30
N ALA A 169 -12.71 2.08 -0.84
CA ALA A 169 -13.89 2.34 -1.67
C ALA A 169 -13.59 3.30 -2.83
N GLY A 170 -12.87 4.41 -2.53
CA GLY A 170 -12.45 5.39 -3.54
C GLY A 170 -11.48 4.84 -4.58
N LEU A 171 -10.75 3.78 -4.22
CA LEU A 171 -9.79 3.07 -5.05
C LEU A 171 -10.35 1.81 -5.71
N LYS A 172 -11.64 1.52 -5.56
CA LYS A 172 -12.31 0.32 -6.10
C LYS A 172 -11.74 -1.01 -5.58
N LEU A 173 -11.11 -1.00 -4.39
CA LEU A 173 -10.79 -2.23 -3.67
C LEU A 173 -12.08 -2.82 -3.10
N ASN A 174 -12.18 -4.16 -3.04
CA ASN A 174 -13.45 -4.82 -2.79
C ASN A 174 -13.45 -5.90 -1.71
N VAL A 175 -12.35 -6.11 -0.99
CA VAL A 175 -12.27 -7.03 0.15
C VAL A 175 -11.51 -6.37 1.29
N PHE A 176 -12.15 -6.23 2.45
CA PHE A 176 -11.52 -5.81 3.69
C PHE A 176 -11.32 -7.03 4.58
N HIS A 177 -10.09 -7.49 4.66
CA HIS A 177 -9.71 -8.64 5.47
C HIS A 177 -9.36 -8.19 6.89
N PHE A 178 -10.06 -8.75 7.86
CA PHE A 178 -10.04 -8.36 9.26
C PHE A 178 -9.41 -9.47 10.10
N HIS A 179 -8.08 -9.42 10.28
CA HIS A 179 -7.32 -10.39 11.06
C HIS A 179 -7.46 -10.09 12.55
N ALA A 180 -8.34 -10.87 13.24
CA ALA A 180 -8.87 -10.48 14.54
C ALA A 180 -8.33 -11.28 15.73
N THR A 181 -7.60 -12.37 15.51
CA THR A 181 -7.08 -13.22 16.60
C THR A 181 -5.60 -13.51 16.43
N GLU A 182 -4.87 -13.43 17.53
CA GLU A 182 -3.42 -13.53 17.54
C GLU A 182 -2.86 -14.06 18.88
N ASP A 183 -1.58 -14.36 18.91
CA ASP A 183 -0.86 -14.74 20.12
C ASP A 183 -0.99 -13.69 21.24
N VAL A 184 -1.06 -12.42 20.88
CA VAL A 184 -1.13 -11.30 21.84
C VAL A 184 -2.53 -11.03 22.34
N ALA A 185 -3.58 -11.30 21.56
CA ALA A 185 -4.96 -11.03 21.95
C ALA A 185 -6.00 -11.76 21.08
N TRP A 186 -7.12 -12.08 21.68
CA TRP A 186 -8.36 -12.45 21.00
C TRP A 186 -9.27 -11.22 20.93
N ARG A 187 -9.49 -10.63 19.74
CA ARG A 187 -10.19 -9.36 19.57
C ARG A 187 -11.68 -9.48 19.24
N LEU A 188 -12.24 -10.68 19.20
CA LEU A 188 -13.65 -10.89 18.94
C LEU A 188 -14.42 -11.12 20.25
N GLU A 189 -15.60 -10.51 20.40
CA GLU A 189 -16.46 -10.82 21.53
C GLU A 189 -16.79 -12.32 21.58
N SER A 190 -16.74 -12.91 22.77
CA SER A 190 -17.36 -14.19 23.04
C SER A 190 -18.19 -14.09 24.32
N ARG A 191 -19.47 -14.47 24.20
CA ARG A 191 -20.42 -14.53 25.34
C ARG A 191 -20.38 -15.91 25.99
N LEU A 192 -20.01 -16.95 25.23
CA LEU A 192 -19.81 -18.31 25.73
C LEU A 192 -18.52 -18.43 26.54
N TYR A 193 -17.46 -17.76 26.10
CA TYR A 193 -16.13 -17.82 26.70
C TYR A 193 -15.58 -16.41 26.99
N PRO A 194 -16.17 -15.67 27.96
CA PRO A 194 -15.79 -14.28 28.24
C PRO A 194 -14.33 -14.14 28.73
N GLU A 195 -13.69 -15.24 29.13
CA GLU A 195 -12.27 -15.29 29.48
C GLU A 195 -11.36 -14.88 28.31
N LEU A 196 -11.78 -15.11 27.06
CA LEU A 196 -11.05 -14.69 25.86
C LEU A 196 -10.90 -13.15 25.79
N ASN A 197 -11.90 -12.42 26.30
CA ASN A 197 -11.90 -10.97 26.31
C ASN A 197 -11.37 -10.36 27.63
N ASN A 198 -10.90 -11.19 28.57
CA ASN A 198 -10.36 -10.70 29.83
C ASN A 198 -9.01 -10.00 29.59
N PRO A 199 -8.78 -8.80 30.16
CA PRO A 199 -7.50 -8.08 30.03
C PRO A 199 -6.27 -8.90 30.44
N SER A 200 -6.41 -9.87 31.38
CA SER A 200 -5.33 -10.72 31.85
C SER A 200 -4.84 -11.75 30.83
N THR A 201 -5.64 -12.09 29.81
CA THR A 201 -5.27 -13.03 28.74
C THR A 201 -4.68 -12.33 27.53
N MET A 202 -4.69 -10.99 27.49
CA MET A 202 -4.11 -10.17 26.44
C MET A 202 -2.75 -9.60 26.88
N THR A 203 -1.79 -9.57 25.98
CA THR A 203 -0.46 -8.97 26.21
C THR A 203 -0.37 -7.54 25.69
N ARG A 204 -1.10 -7.21 24.60
CA ARG A 204 -1.21 -5.87 24.01
C ARG A 204 -2.64 -5.35 24.05
N ASP A 205 -2.82 -4.04 24.14
CA ASP A 205 -4.12 -3.34 24.12
C ASP A 205 -5.17 -4.06 24.99
N LYS A 206 -4.80 -4.30 26.25
CA LYS A 206 -5.51 -5.16 27.19
C LYS A 206 -6.95 -4.73 27.40
N GLY A 207 -7.90 -5.65 27.18
CA GLY A 207 -9.32 -5.43 27.32
C GLY A 207 -9.97 -4.72 26.13
N LEU A 208 -9.23 -4.42 25.05
CA LEU A 208 -9.79 -3.89 23.82
C LEU A 208 -10.13 -5.06 22.89
N PHE A 209 -11.38 -5.15 22.50
CA PHE A 209 -11.92 -6.13 21.56
C PHE A 209 -13.14 -5.55 20.87
N TYR A 210 -13.61 -6.17 19.79
CA TYR A 210 -14.79 -5.74 19.03
C TYR A 210 -16.03 -6.51 19.49
N ARG A 211 -17.09 -5.78 19.80
CA ARG A 211 -18.39 -6.36 20.11
C ARG A 211 -19.09 -6.80 18.83
N TYR A 212 -20.03 -7.71 18.93
CA TYR A 212 -20.79 -8.17 17.77
C TYR A 212 -21.52 -7.02 17.06
N GLU A 213 -22.01 -6.04 17.81
CA GLU A 213 -22.64 -4.85 17.26
C GLU A 213 -21.66 -3.98 16.43
N GLU A 214 -20.39 -3.87 16.85
CA GLU A 214 -19.34 -3.15 16.14
C GLU A 214 -18.89 -3.89 14.89
N LEU A 215 -18.83 -5.23 14.94
CA LEU A 215 -18.51 -6.08 13.78
C LEU A 215 -19.62 -5.98 12.71
N GLU A 216 -20.89 -6.01 13.13
CA GLU A 216 -22.03 -5.85 12.22
C GLU A 216 -22.09 -4.43 11.64
N GLU A 217 -21.70 -3.40 12.41
CA GLU A 217 -21.54 -2.03 11.93
C GLU A 217 -20.47 -1.95 10.84
N LEU A 218 -19.28 -2.57 11.05
CA LEU A 218 -18.21 -2.62 10.06
C LEU A 218 -18.64 -3.40 8.81
N ARG A 219 -19.32 -4.55 8.99
CA ARG A 219 -19.82 -5.36 7.87
C ARG A 219 -20.78 -4.56 6.99
N ARG A 220 -21.75 -3.86 7.59
CA ARG A 220 -22.68 -3.00 6.84
C ARG A 220 -21.98 -1.83 6.18
N TYR A 221 -21.02 -1.24 6.89
CA TYR A 221 -20.21 -0.15 6.35
C TYR A 221 -19.42 -0.55 5.10
N CYS A 222 -18.89 -1.77 5.09
CA CYS A 222 -18.28 -2.39 3.90
C CYS A 222 -19.32 -2.64 2.79
N GLU A 223 -20.46 -3.26 3.13
CA GLU A 223 -21.53 -3.61 2.19
C GLU A 223 -22.06 -2.39 1.42
N GLU A 224 -22.29 -1.27 2.11
CA GLU A 224 -22.69 0.02 1.49
C GLU A 224 -21.66 0.58 0.51
N ARG A 225 -20.44 0.04 0.51
CA ARG A 225 -19.31 0.41 -0.36
C ARG A 225 -18.94 -0.71 -1.34
N PHE A 226 -19.77 -1.74 -1.41
CA PHE A 226 -19.50 -2.94 -2.22
C PHE A 226 -18.18 -3.63 -1.89
N ILE A 227 -17.74 -3.53 -0.63
CA ILE A 227 -16.57 -4.21 -0.08
C ILE A 227 -17.05 -5.42 0.72
N LEU A 228 -16.46 -6.56 0.46
CA LEU A 228 -16.65 -7.77 1.26
C LEU A 228 -15.92 -7.59 2.61
N PHE A 229 -16.61 -7.75 3.72
CA PHE A 229 -16.01 -7.91 5.03
C PHE A 229 -15.59 -9.37 5.19
N LEU A 230 -14.29 -9.63 5.27
CA LEU A 230 -13.69 -10.95 5.43
C LEU A 230 -13.08 -11.06 6.84
N PRO A 231 -13.77 -11.66 7.82
CA PRO A 231 -13.18 -11.92 9.12
C PRO A 231 -12.19 -13.08 9.04
N GLU A 232 -11.12 -12.98 9.85
CA GLU A 232 -10.19 -14.07 10.10
C GLU A 232 -10.15 -14.43 11.58
N ILE A 233 -10.28 -15.72 11.85
CA ILE A 233 -10.05 -16.34 13.14
C ILE A 233 -8.94 -17.36 12.92
N ASP A 234 -7.70 -16.98 13.23
CA ASP A 234 -6.55 -17.84 12.98
C ASP A 234 -6.53 -19.05 13.91
N MET A 235 -6.40 -20.24 13.30
CA MET A 235 -6.46 -21.51 14.01
C MET A 235 -5.79 -22.64 13.19
N PRO A 236 -5.04 -23.55 13.81
CA PRO A 236 -4.68 -23.54 15.24
C PRO A 236 -3.38 -22.79 15.53
N GLY A 237 -2.81 -22.06 14.57
CA GLY A 237 -1.67 -21.16 14.73
C GLY A 237 -2.06 -19.88 15.46
N HIS A 238 -1.08 -19.02 15.78
CA HIS A 238 -1.27 -17.69 16.37
C HIS A 238 -2.32 -17.66 17.49
N SER A 239 -2.32 -18.69 18.35
CA SER A 239 -3.41 -19.01 19.29
C SER A 239 -3.03 -18.91 20.77
N ALA A 240 -1.88 -18.30 21.12
CA ALA A 240 -1.45 -18.25 22.52
C ALA A 240 -2.43 -17.47 23.44
N ALA A 241 -3.18 -16.49 22.90
CA ALA A 241 -4.25 -15.83 23.66
C ALA A 241 -5.39 -16.80 24.01
N PHE A 242 -5.79 -17.65 23.06
CA PHE A 242 -6.75 -18.71 23.30
C PHE A 242 -6.23 -19.70 24.36
N GLU A 243 -4.97 -20.13 24.26
CA GLU A 243 -4.38 -21.07 25.23
C GLU A 243 -4.32 -20.49 26.65
N ARG A 244 -3.98 -19.20 26.79
CA ARG A 244 -4.00 -18.50 28.08
C ARG A 244 -5.42 -18.42 28.68
N ALA A 245 -6.43 -18.23 27.84
CA ALA A 245 -7.82 -18.11 28.28
C ALA A 245 -8.44 -19.48 28.63
N MET A 246 -8.26 -20.49 27.77
CA MET A 246 -8.92 -21.79 27.88
C MET A 246 -8.12 -22.85 28.63
N GLY A 247 -6.82 -22.60 28.85
CA GLY A 247 -5.92 -23.55 29.51
C GLY A 247 -5.66 -24.83 28.71
N CYS A 248 -5.85 -24.78 27.40
CA CYS A 248 -5.60 -25.92 26.50
C CYS A 248 -5.29 -25.43 25.07
N SER A 249 -4.52 -26.22 24.30
CA SER A 249 -4.30 -25.97 22.88
C SER A 249 -5.58 -26.20 22.07
N MET A 250 -5.79 -25.41 21.01
CA MET A 250 -6.88 -25.61 20.04
C MET A 250 -6.88 -27.03 19.44
N GLN A 251 -5.71 -27.64 19.25
CA GLN A 251 -5.55 -28.97 18.67
C GLN A 251 -5.86 -30.13 19.65
N SER A 252 -6.10 -29.84 20.95
CA SER A 252 -6.57 -30.86 21.89
C SER A 252 -8.05 -31.18 21.65
N GLU A 253 -8.55 -32.32 22.10
CA GLU A 253 -9.97 -32.70 21.99
C GLU A 253 -10.87 -31.63 22.63
N LYS A 254 -10.51 -31.14 23.83
CA LYS A 254 -11.22 -30.04 24.52
C LYS A 254 -11.14 -28.75 23.71
N GLY A 255 -9.96 -28.40 23.21
CA GLY A 255 -9.77 -27.14 22.44
C GLY A 255 -10.54 -27.15 21.14
N GLN A 256 -10.54 -28.25 20.41
CA GLN A 256 -11.32 -28.41 19.17
C GLN A 256 -12.83 -28.24 19.43
N ALA A 257 -13.36 -28.82 20.51
CA ALA A 257 -14.77 -28.63 20.87
C ALA A 257 -15.09 -27.16 21.15
N ILE A 258 -14.23 -26.45 21.93
CA ILE A 258 -14.40 -25.02 22.20
C ILE A 258 -14.33 -24.20 20.91
N VAL A 259 -13.40 -24.50 19.99
CA VAL A 259 -13.28 -23.80 18.69
C VAL A 259 -14.57 -23.93 17.88
N LEU A 260 -15.17 -25.11 17.82
CA LEU A 260 -16.43 -25.32 17.09
C LEU A 260 -17.60 -24.55 17.73
N GLU A 261 -17.65 -24.45 19.06
CA GLU A 261 -18.66 -23.66 19.77
C GLU A 261 -18.45 -22.14 19.54
N LEU A 262 -17.20 -21.67 19.53
CA LEU A 262 -16.86 -20.27 19.19
C LEU A 262 -17.22 -19.92 17.75
N LEU A 263 -17.00 -20.83 16.81
CA LEU A 263 -17.40 -20.66 15.41
C LEU A 263 -18.93 -20.62 15.26
N ASP A 264 -19.65 -21.46 16.01
CA ASP A 264 -21.13 -21.43 16.03
C ASP A 264 -21.65 -20.11 16.58
N GLU A 265 -21.09 -19.64 17.69
CA GLU A 265 -21.42 -18.35 18.28
C GLU A 265 -21.14 -17.21 17.28
N PHE A 266 -19.90 -17.15 16.73
CA PHE A 266 -19.51 -16.09 15.82
C PHE A 266 -20.39 -16.02 14.58
N LEU A 267 -20.61 -17.14 13.89
CA LEU A 267 -21.40 -17.21 12.66
C LEU A 267 -22.92 -17.00 12.91
N SER A 268 -23.38 -17.13 14.16
CA SER A 268 -24.76 -16.77 14.53
C SER A 268 -24.96 -15.25 14.66
N HIS A 269 -23.89 -14.48 14.89
CA HIS A 269 -23.94 -13.03 15.09
C HIS A 269 -23.40 -12.24 13.90
N VAL A 270 -22.44 -12.79 13.14
CA VAL A 270 -21.78 -12.13 12.00
C VAL A 270 -22.09 -12.88 10.72
N ASN A 271 -22.89 -12.27 9.85
CA ASN A 271 -23.20 -12.85 8.55
C ASN A 271 -22.07 -12.58 7.56
N CYS A 272 -21.27 -13.58 7.24
CA CYS A 272 -20.18 -13.50 6.26
C CYS A 272 -20.22 -14.68 5.29
N PRO A 273 -20.05 -14.46 3.96
CA PRO A 273 -20.02 -15.54 2.98
C PRO A 273 -18.69 -16.31 2.96
N TYR A 274 -17.65 -15.74 3.54
CA TYR A 274 -16.32 -16.31 3.69
C TYR A 274 -15.82 -16.13 5.10
N LEU A 275 -15.06 -17.10 5.61
CA LEU A 275 -14.28 -17.01 6.84
C LEU A 275 -12.85 -17.45 6.55
N HIS A 276 -11.88 -16.60 6.90
CA HIS A 276 -10.49 -16.99 6.85
C HIS A 276 -10.10 -17.67 8.16
N ILE A 277 -9.44 -18.85 8.07
CA ILE A 277 -9.12 -19.69 9.23
C ILE A 277 -7.61 -19.74 9.55
N GLY A 278 -6.80 -18.90 8.88
CA GLY A 278 -5.36 -18.86 9.08
C GLY A 278 -4.67 -20.17 8.75
N ALA A 279 -4.13 -20.83 9.79
CA ALA A 279 -3.46 -22.13 9.82
C ALA A 279 -2.08 -22.18 9.18
N ASP A 280 -1.39 -21.04 9.10
CA ASP A 280 0.03 -20.96 8.78
C ASP A 280 0.92 -21.01 10.03
N GLU A 281 2.22 -21.07 9.82
CA GLU A 281 3.29 -21.02 10.82
C GLU A 281 3.13 -21.98 12.01
N VAL A 282 2.31 -23.02 11.89
CA VAL A 282 1.99 -23.96 12.96
C VAL A 282 2.19 -25.41 12.52
N LYS A 283 2.67 -26.23 13.44
CA LYS A 283 2.71 -27.68 13.24
C LYS A 283 1.35 -28.30 13.55
N ILE A 284 0.73 -28.91 12.54
CA ILE A 284 -0.52 -29.64 12.71
C ILE A 284 -0.22 -31.01 13.34
N HIS A 285 -0.56 -31.15 14.61
CA HIS A 285 -0.43 -32.41 15.39
C HIS A 285 -1.71 -33.25 15.30
N ASN A 286 -2.87 -32.59 15.39
CA ASN A 286 -4.17 -33.19 15.18
C ASN A 286 -4.59 -33.00 13.71
N ARG A 287 -4.41 -34.04 12.90
CA ARG A 287 -4.71 -33.97 11.46
C ARG A 287 -6.19 -33.83 11.14
N ASP A 288 -7.08 -34.13 12.09
CA ASP A 288 -8.53 -34.00 11.91
C ASP A 288 -9.04 -32.61 12.24
N PHE A 289 -8.22 -31.76 12.90
CA PHE A 289 -8.61 -30.42 13.34
C PHE A 289 -9.06 -29.53 12.17
N VAL A 290 -8.18 -29.25 11.20
CA VAL A 290 -8.47 -28.37 10.06
C VAL A 290 -9.62 -28.91 9.21
N PRO A 291 -9.66 -30.17 8.81
CA PRO A 291 -10.81 -30.73 8.09
C PRO A 291 -12.13 -30.64 8.86
N ALA A 292 -12.15 -30.82 10.19
CA ALA A 292 -13.35 -30.70 11.00
C ALA A 292 -13.86 -29.25 11.05
N VAL A 293 -12.97 -28.28 11.23
CA VAL A 293 -13.28 -26.84 11.19
C VAL A 293 -13.87 -26.46 9.83
N VAL A 294 -13.22 -26.86 8.73
CA VAL A 294 -13.70 -26.57 7.37
C VAL A 294 -15.08 -27.18 7.14
N SER A 295 -15.28 -28.46 7.50
CA SER A 295 -16.57 -29.12 7.35
C SER A 295 -17.68 -28.43 8.15
N PHE A 296 -17.36 -27.94 9.34
CA PHE A 296 -18.31 -27.20 10.18
C PHE A 296 -18.72 -25.86 9.53
N ILE A 297 -17.75 -25.08 9.03
CA ILE A 297 -17.98 -23.80 8.37
C ILE A 297 -18.80 -23.97 7.09
N GLU A 298 -18.45 -24.96 6.26
CA GLU A 298 -19.15 -25.27 5.01
C GLU A 298 -20.58 -25.76 5.25
N ALA A 299 -20.82 -26.51 6.34
CA ALA A 299 -22.17 -26.90 6.75
C ALA A 299 -23.06 -25.72 7.15
N LYS A 300 -22.47 -24.57 7.54
CA LYS A 300 -23.17 -23.31 7.77
C LYS A 300 -23.36 -22.47 6.49
N GLY A 301 -22.91 -22.97 5.32
CA GLY A 301 -23.00 -22.26 4.04
C GLY A 301 -21.91 -21.19 3.83
N VAL A 302 -20.85 -21.19 4.65
CA VAL A 302 -19.73 -20.25 4.58
C VAL A 302 -18.53 -20.94 3.92
N LYS A 303 -17.82 -20.26 3.02
CA LYS A 303 -16.61 -20.78 2.38
C LYS A 303 -15.38 -20.47 3.24
N ALA A 304 -14.52 -21.48 3.41
CA ALA A 304 -13.27 -21.32 4.12
C ALA A 304 -12.16 -20.78 3.20
N ILE A 305 -11.31 -19.90 3.74
CA ILE A 305 -10.04 -19.45 3.15
C ILE A 305 -8.93 -19.75 4.15
N GLY A 306 -7.72 -20.07 3.69
CA GLY A 306 -6.58 -20.30 4.57
C GLY A 306 -5.26 -19.98 3.89
N TRP A 307 -4.25 -19.65 4.69
CA TRP A 307 -2.90 -19.32 4.21
C TRP A 307 -2.20 -20.53 3.57
N SER A 308 -1.48 -20.32 2.48
CA SER A 308 -0.64 -21.32 1.83
C SER A 308 0.78 -20.78 1.62
N PRO A 309 1.83 -21.48 2.11
CA PRO A 309 1.80 -22.75 2.85
C PRO A 309 1.08 -22.66 4.20
N GLY A 310 0.37 -23.74 4.60
CA GLY A 310 -0.44 -23.74 5.81
C GLY A 310 -0.97 -25.12 6.19
N GLY A 311 -2.18 -25.16 6.74
CA GLY A 311 -2.82 -26.38 7.22
C GLY A 311 -3.10 -27.43 6.15
N ASN A 312 -3.51 -28.61 6.60
CA ASN A 312 -3.91 -29.73 5.73
C ASN A 312 -5.34 -29.56 5.20
N TYR A 313 -5.56 -28.55 4.38
CA TYR A 313 -6.87 -28.18 3.86
C TYR A 313 -7.41 -29.16 2.83
N PRO A 314 -8.75 -29.40 2.78
CA PRO A 314 -9.40 -29.99 1.62
C PRO A 314 -9.34 -29.06 0.38
N GLU A 315 -9.59 -29.58 -0.82
CA GLU A 315 -9.54 -28.82 -2.08
C GLU A 315 -10.60 -27.69 -2.16
N THR A 316 -11.64 -27.74 -1.34
CA THR A 316 -12.71 -26.73 -1.29
C THR A 316 -12.25 -25.38 -0.72
N VAL A 317 -11.18 -25.38 0.10
CA VAL A 317 -10.65 -24.18 0.75
C VAL A 317 -9.88 -23.33 -0.25
N ILE A 318 -10.19 -22.03 -0.31
CA ILE A 318 -9.43 -21.05 -1.10
C ILE A 318 -8.05 -20.87 -0.46
N ARG A 319 -6.98 -20.88 -1.26
CA ARG A 319 -5.60 -20.68 -0.79
C ARG A 319 -5.20 -19.22 -0.93
N GLN A 320 -4.84 -18.59 0.18
CA GLN A 320 -4.16 -17.29 0.15
C GLN A 320 -2.64 -17.51 0.21
N LEU A 321 -1.98 -17.23 -0.91
CA LEU A 321 -0.54 -17.47 -1.07
C LEU A 321 0.25 -16.36 -0.39
N TRP A 322 1.16 -16.69 0.52
CA TRP A 322 1.97 -15.71 1.24
C TRP A 322 3.48 -15.91 1.08
N SER A 323 3.90 -17.07 0.64
CA SER A 323 5.31 -17.41 0.42
C SER A 323 5.62 -17.69 -1.04
N ALA A 324 6.79 -17.26 -1.50
CA ALA A 324 7.29 -17.50 -2.86
C ALA A 324 7.60 -18.98 -3.16
N ALA A 325 7.64 -19.85 -2.13
CA ALA A 325 7.95 -21.28 -2.30
C ALA A 325 6.84 -22.10 -2.99
N GLU A 326 5.63 -21.53 -3.16
CA GLU A 326 4.44 -22.27 -3.57
C GLU A 326 4.08 -22.12 -5.07
N LYS A 327 5.10 -22.13 -5.95
CA LYS A 327 4.80 -22.11 -7.40
C LYS A 327 3.91 -23.28 -7.84
N SER A 328 4.04 -24.43 -7.19
CA SER A 328 3.18 -25.60 -7.44
C SER A 328 1.70 -25.32 -7.13
N GLU A 329 1.40 -24.46 -6.17
CA GLU A 329 0.03 -24.06 -5.86
C GLU A 329 -0.54 -23.09 -6.91
N ILE A 330 0.27 -22.24 -7.53
CA ILE A 330 -0.18 -21.38 -8.64
C ILE A 330 -0.60 -22.24 -9.83
N ASP A 331 0.15 -23.27 -10.12
CA ASP A 331 -0.09 -24.17 -11.25
C ASP A 331 -1.26 -25.16 -11.00
N ASN A 332 -1.73 -25.26 -9.74
CA ASN A 332 -2.85 -26.12 -9.38
C ASN A 332 -4.19 -25.54 -9.85
N SER A 333 -4.72 -26.02 -10.97
CA SER A 333 -5.97 -25.54 -11.56
C SER A 333 -7.25 -25.97 -10.83
N LYS A 334 -7.15 -26.74 -9.74
CA LYS A 334 -8.32 -27.25 -9.01
C LYS A 334 -8.74 -26.38 -7.83
N VAL A 335 -7.88 -25.48 -7.38
CA VAL A 335 -8.05 -24.73 -6.15
C VAL A 335 -8.03 -23.23 -6.44
N ALA A 336 -9.00 -22.52 -5.91
CA ALA A 336 -9.05 -21.06 -6.01
C ALA A 336 -7.96 -20.40 -5.16
N LYS A 337 -7.36 -19.31 -5.66
CA LYS A 337 -6.19 -18.66 -5.10
C LYS A 337 -6.33 -17.16 -5.01
N ILE A 338 -5.75 -16.61 -3.94
CA ILE A 338 -5.53 -15.19 -3.70
C ILE A 338 -4.02 -14.99 -3.52
N ASP A 339 -3.43 -13.95 -4.10
CA ASP A 339 -2.00 -13.68 -4.01
C ASP A 339 -1.70 -12.59 -2.99
N SER A 340 -0.91 -12.92 -1.98
CA SER A 340 -0.31 -11.97 -1.03
C SER A 340 1.22 -12.06 -1.01
N ARG A 341 1.82 -12.80 -1.95
CA ARG A 341 3.28 -12.96 -2.06
C ARG A 341 3.91 -11.60 -2.37
N ASN A 342 4.91 -11.21 -1.58
CA ASN A 342 5.61 -9.93 -1.73
C ASN A 342 4.68 -8.69 -1.64
N LEU A 343 3.50 -8.84 -1.00
CA LEU A 343 2.53 -7.78 -0.76
C LEU A 343 2.37 -7.45 0.74
N TYR A 344 3.37 -7.80 1.56
CA TYR A 344 3.45 -7.48 2.99
C TYR A 344 4.18 -6.16 3.18
N ILE A 345 3.43 -5.07 3.37
CA ILE A 345 4.01 -3.72 3.44
C ILE A 345 4.82 -3.45 4.72
N ASN A 346 4.62 -4.25 5.77
CA ASN A 346 5.41 -4.16 7.00
C ASN A 346 6.90 -4.52 6.81
N HIS A 347 7.26 -5.24 5.76
CA HIS A 347 8.63 -5.57 5.41
C HIS A 347 9.27 -4.60 4.40
N MET A 348 8.48 -3.72 3.79
CA MET A 348 8.95 -2.78 2.77
C MET A 348 9.46 -1.47 3.40
N ASP A 349 10.48 -0.87 2.79
CA ASP A 349 10.81 0.53 3.09
C ASP A 349 9.67 1.44 2.63
N PRO A 350 9.34 2.51 3.35
CA PRO A 350 8.21 3.38 3.01
C PRO A 350 8.20 3.91 1.57
N LEU A 351 9.33 4.26 1.00
CA LEU A 351 9.40 4.72 -0.39
C LEU A 351 9.49 3.58 -1.41
N GLU A 352 10.03 2.43 -1.01
CA GLU A 352 10.11 1.22 -1.85
C GLU A 352 8.74 0.65 -2.18
N SER A 353 7.80 0.66 -1.22
CA SER A 353 6.53 -0.06 -1.33
C SER A 353 5.76 0.27 -2.61
N VAL A 354 5.71 1.55 -3.00
CA VAL A 354 5.01 1.99 -4.21
C VAL A 354 5.65 1.41 -5.48
N VAL A 355 6.98 1.39 -5.54
CA VAL A 355 7.73 0.84 -6.68
C VAL A 355 7.53 -0.67 -6.76
N SER A 356 7.74 -1.37 -5.65
CA SER A 356 7.60 -2.81 -5.55
C SER A 356 6.21 -3.29 -5.97
N ILE A 357 5.16 -2.67 -5.43
CA ILE A 357 3.77 -3.03 -5.74
C ILE A 357 3.40 -2.70 -7.19
N PHE A 358 3.84 -1.55 -7.72
CA PHE A 358 3.54 -1.17 -9.12
C PHE A 358 4.08 -2.19 -10.12
N TYR A 359 5.26 -2.75 -9.87
CA TYR A 359 5.87 -3.73 -10.77
C TYR A 359 5.50 -5.18 -10.46
N HIS A 360 4.82 -5.45 -9.35
CA HIS A 360 4.41 -6.80 -8.98
C HIS A 360 3.39 -7.40 -9.96
N SER A 361 3.54 -8.70 -10.29
CA SER A 361 2.56 -9.47 -11.06
C SER A 361 1.72 -10.33 -10.12
N ILE A 362 0.43 -10.04 -10.02
CA ILE A 362 -0.51 -10.80 -9.20
C ILE A 362 -0.74 -12.17 -9.83
N LEU A 363 -0.54 -13.25 -9.07
CA LEU A 363 -0.68 -14.64 -9.53
C LEU A 363 0.14 -14.96 -10.79
N ASP A 364 1.24 -14.25 -11.02
CA ASP A 364 2.08 -14.36 -12.20
C ASP A 364 1.29 -14.21 -13.53
N SER A 365 0.22 -13.40 -13.50
CA SER A 365 -0.73 -13.22 -14.59
C SER A 365 -1.09 -11.75 -14.82
N ASP A 366 -1.50 -11.42 -16.05
CA ASP A 366 -1.97 -10.07 -16.39
C ASP A 366 -3.40 -9.80 -15.89
N SER A 367 -4.20 -10.83 -15.70
CA SER A 367 -5.58 -10.75 -15.20
C SER A 367 -6.04 -12.10 -14.67
N ASP A 368 -7.26 -12.15 -14.11
CA ASP A 368 -7.90 -13.42 -13.73
C ASP A 368 -8.33 -14.26 -14.94
N ASN A 369 -8.23 -13.74 -16.16
CA ASN A 369 -8.59 -14.41 -17.42
C ASN A 369 -10.01 -15.06 -17.41
N ASN A 370 -10.90 -14.60 -16.51
CA ASN A 370 -12.18 -15.22 -16.18
C ASN A 370 -12.06 -16.66 -15.63
N ASP A 371 -10.87 -17.08 -15.19
CA ASP A 371 -10.67 -18.33 -14.48
C ASP A 371 -11.20 -18.18 -13.04
N GLU A 372 -12.08 -19.06 -12.63
CA GLU A 372 -12.66 -19.05 -11.29
C GLU A 372 -11.64 -19.39 -10.18
N HIS A 373 -10.48 -19.93 -10.55
CA HIS A 373 -9.40 -20.28 -9.64
C HIS A 373 -8.34 -19.18 -9.47
N LEU A 374 -8.31 -18.20 -10.35
CA LEU A 374 -7.43 -17.02 -10.25
C LEU A 374 -8.23 -15.82 -9.74
N LEU A 375 -8.34 -15.65 -8.42
CA LEU A 375 -9.21 -14.63 -7.87
C LEU A 375 -8.59 -13.23 -7.98
N GLY A 376 -7.33 -13.08 -7.62
CA GLY A 376 -6.63 -11.79 -7.58
C GLY A 376 -5.65 -11.69 -6.44
N GLY A 377 -5.48 -10.50 -5.87
CA GLY A 377 -4.48 -10.26 -4.84
C GLY A 377 -4.99 -9.53 -3.61
N GLU A 378 -4.15 -9.55 -2.56
CA GLU A 378 -4.44 -8.87 -1.32
C GLU A 378 -3.17 -8.27 -0.70
N LEU A 379 -3.23 -6.97 -0.45
CA LEU A 379 -2.18 -6.23 0.24
C LEU A 379 -2.33 -6.44 1.75
N CYS A 380 -1.24 -6.80 2.45
CA CYS A 380 -1.29 -7.10 3.88
C CYS A 380 -0.51 -6.09 4.71
N LEU A 381 -1.16 -5.60 5.77
CA LEU A 381 -0.56 -4.76 6.80
C LEU A 381 -0.49 -5.54 8.11
N TRP A 382 0.67 -6.12 8.40
CA TRP A 382 0.94 -6.78 9.67
C TRP A 382 1.52 -5.82 10.70
N ASN A 383 0.99 -5.88 11.92
CA ASN A 383 1.36 -4.99 13.00
C ASN A 383 2.32 -5.67 13.98
N ASP A 384 3.48 -6.09 13.50
CA ASP A 384 4.45 -6.85 14.28
C ASP A 384 4.95 -6.09 15.51
N ARG A 385 5.23 -4.79 15.38
CA ARG A 385 5.64 -3.95 16.51
C ARG A 385 4.45 -3.34 17.23
N ASN A 386 4.55 -3.30 18.57
CA ASN A 386 3.60 -2.58 19.40
C ASN A 386 3.86 -1.07 19.28
N LEU A 387 3.06 -0.35 18.52
CA LEU A 387 3.16 1.10 18.37
C LEU A 387 2.25 1.81 19.39
N LEU A 388 2.68 2.98 19.87
CA LEU A 388 1.98 3.74 20.91
C LEU A 388 0.53 4.12 20.55
N TYR A 389 0.27 4.33 19.26
CA TYR A 389 -1.05 4.72 18.76
C TYR A 389 -1.36 3.95 17.49
N GLY A 390 -2.60 3.49 17.31
CA GLY A 390 -3.00 2.67 16.17
C GLY A 390 -2.81 3.34 14.81
N ASP A 391 -2.96 4.67 14.73
CA ASP A 391 -2.74 5.45 13.50
C ASP A 391 -1.27 5.52 13.07
N LEU A 392 -0.31 5.40 14.01
CA LEU A 392 1.11 5.31 13.71
C LEU A 392 1.45 4.08 12.85
N ASN A 393 0.64 3.02 12.88
CA ASN A 393 0.81 1.88 11.98
C ASN A 393 0.78 2.28 10.51
N HIS A 394 -0.03 3.28 10.15
CA HIS A 394 -0.20 3.76 8.78
C HIS A 394 0.91 4.71 8.30
N VAL A 395 1.78 5.16 9.21
CA VAL A 395 3.00 5.92 8.92
C VAL A 395 4.22 5.02 8.94
N HIS A 396 4.28 4.13 9.93
CA HIS A 396 5.35 3.12 10.05
C HIS A 396 5.35 2.18 8.84
N ASN A 397 4.16 1.74 8.44
CA ASN A 397 3.92 1.00 7.21
C ASN A 397 3.15 1.95 6.26
N PRO A 398 3.68 2.32 5.09
CA PRO A 398 3.12 3.37 4.23
C PRO A 398 1.80 2.93 3.59
N THR A 399 0.76 2.77 4.39
CA THR A 399 -0.50 2.12 4.01
C THR A 399 -1.16 2.81 2.83
N TYR A 400 -1.39 4.11 2.91
CA TYR A 400 -2.20 4.78 1.89
C TYR A 400 -1.51 4.93 0.53
N PRO A 401 -0.21 5.28 0.43
CA PRO A 401 0.50 5.22 -0.85
C PRO A 401 0.50 3.81 -1.45
N SER A 402 0.69 2.78 -0.61
CA SER A 402 0.67 1.38 -1.02
C SER A 402 -0.70 0.92 -1.51
N LEU A 403 -1.80 1.37 -0.86
CA LEU A 403 -3.16 1.11 -1.33
C LEU A 403 -3.42 1.68 -2.72
N VAL A 404 -2.91 2.90 -3.01
CA VAL A 404 -3.05 3.50 -4.36
C VAL A 404 -2.28 2.68 -5.39
N ALA A 405 -1.05 2.24 -5.07
CA ALA A 405 -0.26 1.41 -5.97
C ALA A 405 -0.91 0.02 -6.19
N PHE A 406 -1.41 -0.59 -5.13
CA PHE A 406 -2.09 -1.87 -5.22
C PHE A 406 -3.42 -1.79 -5.99
N ALA A 407 -4.18 -0.71 -5.80
CA ALA A 407 -5.41 -0.48 -6.57
C ALA A 407 -5.14 -0.37 -8.08
N GLU A 408 -4.09 0.36 -8.48
CA GLU A 408 -3.66 0.44 -9.88
C GLU A 408 -3.32 -0.94 -10.43
N LYS A 409 -2.61 -1.76 -9.65
CA LYS A 409 -2.19 -3.10 -10.02
C LYS A 409 -3.35 -4.10 -10.06
N GLY A 410 -4.14 -4.17 -9.01
CA GLY A 410 -5.29 -5.10 -8.92
C GLY A 410 -6.41 -4.79 -9.93
N TRP A 411 -6.52 -3.51 -10.33
CA TRP A 411 -7.49 -3.07 -11.33
C TRP A 411 -6.95 -3.23 -12.75
N GLY A 412 -5.72 -2.75 -13.02
CA GLY A 412 -5.14 -2.69 -14.36
C GLY A 412 -4.39 -3.96 -14.78
N GLY A 413 -4.01 -4.81 -13.84
CA GLY A 413 -3.21 -6.01 -14.12
C GLY A 413 -1.76 -5.72 -14.50
N GLY A 414 -1.15 -6.67 -15.20
CA GLY A 414 0.24 -6.61 -15.67
C GLY A 414 1.27 -6.70 -14.54
N GLY A 415 2.50 -6.34 -14.83
CA GLY A 415 3.64 -6.41 -13.90
C GLY A 415 4.68 -7.42 -14.37
N TYR A 416 5.61 -7.72 -13.48
CA TYR A 416 6.71 -8.63 -13.77
C TYR A 416 6.76 -9.74 -12.74
N VAL A 417 6.90 -10.98 -13.19
CA VAL A 417 7.11 -12.16 -12.32
C VAL A 417 8.44 -12.07 -11.58
N ASP A 418 9.45 -11.49 -12.24
CA ASP A 418 10.73 -11.14 -11.62
C ASP A 418 10.55 -9.92 -10.72
N ASN A 419 10.40 -10.15 -9.43
CA ASN A 419 10.25 -9.07 -8.46
C ASN A 419 11.53 -8.22 -8.39
N PHE A 420 11.38 -6.91 -8.59
CA PHE A 420 12.45 -5.94 -8.42
C PHE A 420 11.89 -4.64 -7.83
N VAL A 421 12.73 -3.89 -7.17
CA VAL A 421 12.35 -2.72 -6.38
C VAL A 421 13.12 -1.45 -6.73
N SER A 422 13.94 -1.51 -7.78
CA SER A 422 14.68 -0.36 -8.28
C SER A 422 14.08 0.14 -9.58
N LEU A 423 13.87 1.45 -9.68
CA LEU A 423 13.47 2.07 -10.93
C LEU A 423 14.59 1.93 -11.96
N SER A 424 14.24 1.50 -13.17
CA SER A 424 15.14 1.37 -14.30
C SER A 424 14.52 1.99 -15.54
N GLN A 425 15.30 2.69 -16.34
CA GLN A 425 14.83 3.25 -17.62
C GLN A 425 14.46 2.16 -18.65
N ASP A 426 14.91 0.94 -18.43
CA ASP A 426 14.71 -0.20 -19.33
C ASP A 426 13.40 -0.96 -19.08
N ARG A 427 12.62 -0.60 -18.02
CA ARG A 427 11.42 -1.34 -17.61
C ARG A 427 10.26 -0.39 -17.32
N ASP A 428 9.47 -0.08 -18.33
CA ASP A 428 8.22 0.71 -18.20
C ASP A 428 8.34 1.98 -17.35
N PHE A 429 9.51 2.62 -17.37
CA PHE A 429 9.81 3.78 -16.54
C PHE A 429 8.83 4.93 -16.76
N GLU A 430 8.45 5.19 -18.02
CA GLU A 430 7.48 6.24 -18.34
C GLU A 430 6.08 5.89 -17.84
N CYS A 431 5.71 4.61 -17.80
CA CYS A 431 4.46 4.14 -17.21
C CYS A 431 4.46 4.38 -15.70
N PHE A 432 5.58 4.10 -15.02
CA PHE A 432 5.72 4.41 -13.59
C PHE A 432 5.68 5.92 -13.34
N ARG A 433 6.39 6.75 -14.11
CA ARG A 433 6.35 8.22 -13.98
C ARG A 433 4.94 8.78 -14.10
N ASP A 434 4.18 8.31 -15.08
CA ASP A 434 2.79 8.74 -15.22
C ASP A 434 1.93 8.25 -14.04
N PHE A 435 2.11 7.01 -13.61
CA PHE A 435 1.42 6.50 -12.41
C PHE A 435 1.79 7.33 -11.18
N GLU A 436 3.07 7.58 -10.93
CA GLU A 436 3.56 8.37 -9.80
C GLU A 436 2.97 9.80 -9.79
N ARG A 437 2.89 10.44 -10.96
CA ARG A 437 2.22 11.74 -11.12
C ARG A 437 0.74 11.66 -10.67
N ARG A 438 0.01 10.62 -11.13
CA ARG A 438 -1.39 10.39 -10.77
C ARG A 438 -1.54 10.07 -9.28
N LEU A 439 -0.67 9.26 -8.72
CA LEU A 439 -0.62 8.93 -7.28
C LEU A 439 -0.49 10.20 -6.43
N CYS A 440 0.43 11.10 -6.78
CA CYS A 440 0.60 12.36 -6.08
C CYS A 440 -0.63 13.28 -6.18
N ILE A 441 -1.27 13.33 -7.35
CA ILE A 441 -2.51 14.08 -7.53
C ILE A 441 -3.63 13.47 -6.68
N TYR A 442 -3.77 12.14 -6.68
CA TYR A 442 -4.78 11.42 -5.90
C TYR A 442 -4.57 11.63 -4.39
N GLY A 443 -3.34 11.50 -3.90
CA GLY A 443 -2.97 11.77 -2.52
C GLY A 443 -3.40 13.16 -2.07
N LYS A 444 -3.05 14.20 -2.85
CA LYS A 444 -3.43 15.60 -2.58
C LYS A 444 -4.95 15.83 -2.55
N ARG A 445 -5.72 15.14 -3.39
CA ARG A 445 -7.17 15.39 -3.54
C ARG A 445 -8.03 14.56 -2.59
N TYR A 446 -7.66 13.30 -2.37
CA TYR A 446 -8.56 12.31 -1.76
C TYR A 446 -8.03 11.65 -0.48
N MET A 447 -6.75 11.88 -0.12
CA MET A 447 -6.13 11.35 1.09
C MET A 447 -5.82 12.43 2.13
N GLN A 448 -6.48 13.60 2.03
CA GLN A 448 -6.29 14.68 3.01
C GLN A 448 -6.67 14.21 4.43
N GLY A 449 -5.79 14.47 5.39
CA GLY A 449 -5.96 14.04 6.78
C GLY A 449 -5.61 12.57 7.05
N LEU A 450 -5.18 11.83 6.02
CA LEU A 450 -4.63 10.48 6.16
C LEU A 450 -3.10 10.53 6.00
N PRO A 451 -2.35 9.67 6.73
CA PRO A 451 -0.89 9.60 6.55
C PRO A 451 -0.50 9.20 5.12
N PHE A 452 0.15 10.09 4.41
CA PHE A 452 0.60 9.84 3.04
C PHE A 452 2.10 10.13 2.90
N PRO A 453 2.99 9.34 3.55
CA PRO A 453 4.43 9.59 3.59
C PRO A 453 5.11 9.20 2.27
N TYR A 454 4.86 9.98 1.21
CA TYR A 454 5.39 9.72 -0.13
C TYR A 454 5.99 10.96 -0.78
N ILE A 455 7.05 10.75 -1.51
CA ILE A 455 7.74 11.74 -2.34
C ILE A 455 7.98 11.13 -3.72
N PRO A 456 7.79 11.91 -4.82
CA PRO A 456 8.13 11.43 -6.16
C PRO A 456 9.58 10.98 -6.25
N GLN A 457 9.80 9.79 -6.79
CA GLN A 457 11.11 9.14 -6.84
C GLN A 457 11.71 9.12 -8.25
N SER A 458 10.87 9.22 -9.28
CA SER A 458 11.30 9.09 -10.68
C SER A 458 12.32 10.14 -11.12
N GLU A 459 12.39 11.29 -10.45
CA GLU A 459 13.34 12.36 -10.72
C GLU A 459 14.60 12.33 -9.81
N ILE A 460 14.68 11.39 -8.86
CA ILE A 460 15.80 11.26 -7.93
C ILE A 460 16.86 10.35 -8.55
N ARG A 461 17.96 10.94 -9.00
CA ARG A 461 19.06 10.21 -9.65
C ARG A 461 20.32 10.27 -8.82
N TRP A 462 20.99 9.12 -8.73
CA TRP A 462 22.24 8.94 -8.00
C TRP A 462 23.35 8.43 -8.93
N SER A 463 24.55 8.97 -8.77
CA SER A 463 25.80 8.38 -9.27
C SER A 463 26.33 7.44 -8.20
N ILE A 464 26.59 6.19 -8.56
CA ILE A 464 27.01 5.14 -7.64
C ILE A 464 28.48 4.80 -7.91
N PHE A 465 29.30 4.76 -6.86
CA PHE A 465 30.73 4.43 -6.89
C PHE A 465 31.00 3.20 -6.03
N GLY A 466 31.71 2.26 -6.57
CA GLY A 466 31.95 0.94 -5.99
C GLY A 466 31.05 -0.15 -6.56
N PRO A 467 30.93 -1.29 -5.87
CA PRO A 467 31.31 -1.55 -4.45
C PRO A 467 32.82 -1.71 -4.25
N TYR A 468 33.36 -1.12 -3.18
CA TYR A 468 34.75 -1.23 -2.78
C TYR A 468 34.93 -2.23 -1.65
N PRO A 469 35.84 -3.22 -1.72
CA PRO A 469 36.10 -4.15 -0.64
C PRO A 469 36.59 -3.45 0.63
N ASN A 470 35.91 -3.66 1.77
CA ASN A 470 36.28 -3.07 3.06
C ASN A 470 36.90 -4.08 4.05
N GLY A 471 36.97 -5.37 3.65
CA GLY A 471 37.55 -6.43 4.48
C GLY A 471 36.86 -6.61 5.85
N GLY A 472 35.57 -6.30 5.95
CA GLY A 472 34.78 -6.36 7.18
C GLY A 472 34.99 -5.15 8.12
N LYS A 473 35.74 -4.14 7.67
CA LYS A 473 35.99 -2.90 8.42
C LYS A 473 35.10 -1.79 7.85
N THR A 474 33.86 -1.72 8.33
CA THR A 474 32.85 -0.76 7.85
C THR A 474 33.28 0.70 8.01
N ALA A 475 34.16 0.99 8.97
CA ALA A 475 34.78 2.31 9.18
C ALA A 475 35.88 2.67 8.15
N MET A 476 36.30 1.72 7.28
CA MET A 476 37.37 1.99 6.31
C MET A 476 37.01 3.20 5.43
N ALA A 477 37.91 4.18 5.41
CA ALA A 477 37.78 5.34 4.53
C ALA A 477 38.36 5.05 3.15
N PHE A 478 37.75 5.61 2.12
CA PHE A 478 38.21 5.53 0.74
C PHE A 478 38.49 6.93 0.19
N PRO A 479 39.34 7.06 -0.85
CA PRO A 479 39.77 8.37 -1.38
C PRO A 479 38.59 9.31 -1.72
N ILE A 480 37.47 8.78 -2.13
CA ILE A 480 36.26 9.54 -2.49
C ILE A 480 35.75 10.44 -1.34
N GLU A 481 36.00 10.07 -0.08
CA GLU A 481 35.58 10.85 1.10
C GLU A 481 36.33 12.17 1.24
N SER A 482 37.51 12.29 0.63
CA SER A 482 38.37 13.48 0.70
C SER A 482 38.35 14.36 -0.56
N LEU A 483 37.57 13.96 -1.57
CA LEU A 483 37.47 14.72 -2.81
C LEU A 483 36.64 15.99 -2.62
N SER A 484 37.08 17.07 -3.28
CA SER A 484 36.26 18.27 -3.42
C SER A 484 35.03 18.01 -4.32
N THR A 485 34.04 18.88 -4.24
CA THR A 485 32.84 18.80 -5.10
C THR A 485 33.20 18.72 -6.59
N GLY A 486 34.15 19.53 -7.07
CA GLY A 486 34.56 19.54 -8.48
C GLY A 486 35.25 18.23 -8.91
N GLU A 487 36.02 17.62 -8.01
CA GLU A 487 36.64 16.32 -8.27
C GLU A 487 35.60 15.21 -8.30
N LEU A 488 34.62 15.21 -7.37
CA LEU A 488 33.49 14.26 -7.38
C LEU A 488 32.67 14.35 -8.67
N GLU A 489 32.41 15.57 -9.16
CA GLU A 489 31.68 15.82 -10.41
C GLU A 489 32.43 15.32 -11.65
N SER A 490 33.76 15.27 -11.59
CA SER A 490 34.60 14.80 -12.70
C SER A 490 34.74 13.27 -12.78
N LEU A 491 34.33 12.55 -11.72
CA LEU A 491 34.40 11.09 -11.70
C LEU A 491 33.32 10.48 -12.60
N THR A 492 33.73 9.40 -13.29
CA THR A 492 32.77 8.55 -13.98
C THR A 492 32.19 7.56 -12.98
N PRO A 493 30.86 7.54 -12.74
CA PRO A 493 30.26 6.58 -11.83
C PRO A 493 30.33 5.16 -12.38
N ASP A 494 30.45 4.18 -11.49
CA ASP A 494 30.43 2.76 -11.87
C ASP A 494 29.02 2.34 -12.37
N THR A 495 27.96 2.92 -11.78
CA THR A 495 26.58 2.77 -12.24
C THR A 495 25.71 3.94 -11.75
N THR A 496 24.45 3.93 -12.10
CA THR A 496 23.45 4.92 -11.65
C THR A 496 22.27 4.23 -10.98
N PHE A 497 21.55 4.97 -10.13
CA PHE A 497 20.34 4.52 -9.48
C PHE A 497 19.24 5.59 -9.58
N ILE A 498 17.99 5.18 -9.75
CA ILE A 498 16.82 6.08 -9.74
C ILE A 498 15.92 5.66 -8.57
N GLY A 499 15.60 6.60 -7.70
CA GLY A 499 14.71 6.40 -6.56
C GLY A 499 15.17 7.09 -5.28
N GLY A 500 14.24 7.23 -4.35
CA GLY A 500 14.50 7.85 -3.05
C GLY A 500 15.21 6.94 -2.07
N THR A 501 14.91 5.66 -2.11
CA THR A 501 15.59 4.61 -1.35
C THR A 501 16.51 3.83 -2.28
N LEU A 502 17.80 3.89 -1.99
CA LEU A 502 18.86 3.13 -2.66
C LEU A 502 18.82 1.69 -2.15
N ILE A 503 18.27 0.78 -2.94
CA ILE A 503 18.17 -0.64 -2.60
C ILE A 503 19.30 -1.37 -3.28
N LEU A 504 20.45 -1.50 -2.59
CA LEU A 504 21.65 -2.16 -3.10
C LEU A 504 21.48 -3.69 -3.02
N ARG A 505 20.91 -4.19 -1.91
CA ARG A 505 20.48 -5.57 -1.70
C ARG A 505 19.17 -5.57 -0.93
N HIS A 506 18.15 -6.26 -1.46
CA HIS A 506 16.86 -6.37 -0.82
C HIS A 506 16.88 -7.39 0.35
N PHE A 507 15.94 -7.28 1.27
CA PHE A 507 15.76 -8.20 2.40
C PHE A 507 15.53 -9.66 1.95
N TRP A 508 14.75 -9.85 0.90
CA TRP A 508 14.48 -11.18 0.32
C TRP A 508 15.35 -11.52 -0.90
N ASP A 509 16.54 -10.91 -1.00
CA ASP A 509 17.48 -11.29 -2.05
C ASP A 509 17.86 -12.79 -1.94
N PRO A 510 17.91 -13.55 -3.04
CA PRO A 510 17.77 -13.17 -4.45
C PRO A 510 16.33 -13.19 -5.01
N GLN A 511 15.30 -13.45 -4.21
CA GLN A 511 13.91 -13.52 -4.67
C GLN A 511 13.40 -12.15 -5.17
N ILE A 512 13.75 -11.09 -4.46
CA ILE A 512 13.51 -9.71 -4.86
C ILE A 512 14.86 -9.04 -5.11
N LYS A 513 15.04 -8.52 -6.32
CA LYS A 513 16.31 -7.96 -6.77
C LYS A 513 16.41 -6.48 -6.41
N GLY A 514 17.51 -6.10 -5.73
CA GLY A 514 17.94 -4.70 -5.60
C GLY A 514 18.70 -4.21 -6.83
N LEU A 515 19.62 -3.27 -6.64
CA LEU A 515 20.57 -2.85 -7.71
C LEU A 515 21.46 -4.02 -8.13
N TRP A 516 21.87 -4.81 -7.17
CA TRP A 516 22.60 -6.07 -7.41
C TRP A 516 21.83 -7.25 -6.86
N THR A 517 21.96 -8.39 -7.51
CA THR A 517 21.46 -9.68 -7.04
C THR A 517 22.62 -10.40 -6.36
N ASP A 518 22.44 -10.86 -5.13
CA ASP A 518 23.43 -11.57 -4.33
C ASP A 518 24.81 -10.88 -4.28
N PRO A 519 24.89 -9.59 -3.86
CA PRO A 519 26.15 -8.87 -3.82
C PRO A 519 27.10 -9.47 -2.78
N ALA A 520 28.40 -9.37 -3.04
CA ALA A 520 29.42 -9.83 -2.10
C ALA A 520 29.33 -9.06 -0.76
N PRO A 521 29.56 -9.73 0.39
CA PRO A 521 29.65 -9.06 1.69
C PRO A 521 30.94 -8.21 1.82
N ASN A 522 31.05 -7.45 2.90
CA ASN A 522 32.23 -6.66 3.26
C ASN A 522 32.61 -5.63 2.20
N GLN A 523 31.61 -4.87 1.77
CA GLN A 523 31.75 -3.84 0.73
C GLN A 523 31.32 -2.47 1.26
N THR A 524 31.78 -1.42 0.61
CA THR A 524 31.33 -0.04 0.81
C THR A 524 30.93 0.57 -0.53
N VAL A 525 29.77 1.18 -0.59
CA VAL A 525 29.28 1.93 -1.75
C VAL A 525 29.18 3.40 -1.39
N TYR A 526 29.45 4.26 -2.36
CA TYR A 526 29.17 5.68 -2.25
C TYR A 526 28.08 6.06 -3.25
N ALA A 527 27.11 6.84 -2.78
CA ALA A 527 26.07 7.40 -3.62
C ALA A 527 26.16 8.93 -3.60
N TYR A 528 26.23 9.54 -4.76
CA TYR A 528 26.40 10.98 -4.95
C TYR A 528 25.26 11.54 -5.79
N ARG A 529 24.73 12.70 -5.39
CA ARG A 529 23.80 13.48 -6.21
C ARG A 529 23.93 14.97 -5.98
N ARG A 530 23.49 15.74 -6.99
CA ARG A 530 23.36 17.21 -6.89
C ARG A 530 21.92 17.61 -6.70
N VAL A 531 21.72 18.68 -5.95
CA VAL A 531 20.40 19.28 -5.70
C VAL A 531 20.51 20.78 -5.93
N TRP A 532 19.65 21.32 -6.80
CA TRP A 532 19.60 22.75 -7.05
C TRP A 532 18.72 23.46 -6.03
N SER A 533 19.12 24.64 -5.56
CA SER A 533 18.29 25.54 -4.78
C SER A 533 18.35 26.95 -5.36
N GLU A 534 17.19 27.57 -5.61
CA GLU A 534 17.12 28.93 -6.17
C GLU A 534 17.65 29.98 -5.20
N GLU A 535 17.58 29.71 -3.90
CA GLU A 535 18.01 30.59 -2.83
C GLU A 535 18.65 29.80 -1.69
N GLU A 536 19.34 30.51 -0.79
CA GLU A 536 19.74 29.89 0.47
C GLU A 536 18.52 29.73 1.38
N ARG A 537 18.25 28.50 1.84
CA ARG A 537 17.08 28.20 2.66
C ARG A 537 17.30 27.01 3.58
N GLU A 538 16.56 27.00 4.68
CA GLU A 538 16.38 25.77 5.46
C GLU A 538 15.53 24.76 4.67
N SER A 539 15.92 23.50 4.73
CA SER A 539 15.25 22.38 4.09
C SER A 539 15.20 21.19 5.04
N ARG A 540 14.29 20.26 4.78
CA ARG A 540 14.04 19.06 5.60
C ARG A 540 14.44 17.83 4.81
N LEU A 541 15.25 16.95 5.43
CA LEU A 541 15.81 15.76 4.80
C LEU A 541 15.45 14.51 5.58
N TRP A 542 14.77 13.54 4.95
CA TRP A 542 14.66 12.20 5.44
C TRP A 542 15.96 11.45 5.17
N ILE A 543 16.51 10.83 6.22
CA ILE A 543 17.75 10.06 6.15
C ILE A 543 17.52 8.74 6.86
N GLY A 544 17.86 7.63 6.22
CA GLY A 544 17.84 6.29 6.80
C GLY A 544 18.92 5.42 6.19
N PHE A 545 19.52 4.54 7.02
CA PHE A 545 20.45 3.51 6.57
C PHE A 545 19.99 2.19 7.17
N TYR A 546 19.81 1.18 6.34
CA TYR A 546 19.21 -0.08 6.75
C TYR A 546 20.06 -1.26 6.32
N ASP A 547 20.53 -2.01 7.29
CA ASP A 547 21.25 -3.27 7.14
C ASP A 547 20.47 -4.45 7.77
N TYR A 548 19.60 -4.18 8.74
CA TYR A 548 18.68 -5.16 9.32
C TYR A 548 17.33 -5.17 8.59
N SER A 549 16.58 -6.25 8.74
CA SER A 549 15.19 -6.28 8.31
C SER A 549 14.35 -5.27 9.11
N ARG A 550 13.16 -4.93 8.62
CA ARG A 550 12.15 -4.19 9.40
C ARG A 550 11.34 -5.11 10.33
N SER A 551 11.97 -6.17 10.80
CA SER A 551 11.37 -7.12 11.74
C SER A 551 11.31 -6.56 13.15
N GLN A 552 10.33 -7.00 13.93
CA GLN A 552 10.21 -6.74 15.36
C GLN A 552 11.44 -7.20 16.17
N TRP A 553 12.24 -8.11 15.65
CA TRP A 553 13.44 -8.63 16.28
C TRP A 553 14.74 -7.87 15.93
N ALA A 554 14.66 -6.87 15.04
CA ALA A 554 15.84 -6.09 14.70
C ALA A 554 16.26 -5.17 15.85
N ASP A 555 17.58 -5.13 16.12
CA ASP A 555 18.15 -4.28 17.17
C ASP A 555 18.03 -2.78 16.82
N ALA A 556 17.89 -1.95 17.83
CA ALA A 556 17.93 -0.50 17.68
C ALA A 556 19.35 0.00 17.36
N PHE A 557 19.45 1.13 16.67
CA PHE A 557 20.71 1.71 16.24
C PHE A 557 21.59 2.14 17.43
N PRO A 558 22.92 2.01 17.31
CA PRO A 558 23.85 2.47 18.36
C PRO A 558 23.82 4.00 18.50
N LYS A 559 24.07 4.47 19.71
CA LYS A 559 24.17 5.91 19.98
C LYS A 559 25.23 6.58 19.11
N GLY A 560 24.85 7.68 18.44
CA GLY A 560 25.75 8.48 17.64
C GLY A 560 26.14 7.86 16.29
N LYS A 561 25.42 6.83 15.84
CA LYS A 561 25.60 6.21 14.52
C LYS A 561 24.30 6.25 13.71
N TRP A 562 24.40 6.30 12.39
CA TRP A 562 23.25 6.25 11.49
C TRP A 562 22.67 4.83 11.33
N SER A 563 23.50 3.80 11.57
CA SER A 563 23.12 2.40 11.42
C SER A 563 24.01 1.53 12.33
N ASN A 564 23.86 0.22 12.22
CA ASN A 564 24.73 -0.75 12.90
C ASN A 564 26.14 -0.85 12.26
N THR A 565 26.35 -0.15 11.14
CA THR A 565 27.64 0.02 10.46
C THR A 565 28.15 1.47 10.61
N ASP A 566 29.26 1.82 9.95
CA ASP A 566 29.80 3.17 9.95
C ASP A 566 29.32 3.95 8.70
N ALA A 567 28.00 4.03 8.52
CA ALA A 567 27.37 4.84 7.49
C ALA A 567 27.52 6.33 7.78
N HIS A 568 27.72 7.13 6.72
CA HIS A 568 27.86 8.58 6.82
C HIS A 568 27.09 9.28 5.70
N ILE A 569 26.73 10.52 5.95
CA ILE A 569 26.15 11.44 4.95
C ILE A 569 26.77 12.82 5.08
N TRP A 570 27.12 13.41 3.95
CA TRP A 570 27.66 14.77 3.85
C TRP A 570 26.75 15.61 2.94
N LEU A 571 26.50 16.84 3.38
CA LEU A 571 25.90 17.90 2.57
C LEU A 571 26.96 18.98 2.32
N ASN A 572 27.31 19.26 1.07
CA ASN A 572 28.35 20.22 0.70
C ASN A 572 29.70 19.97 1.42
N GLY A 573 30.06 18.71 1.66
CA GLY A 573 31.27 18.30 2.36
C GLY A 573 31.18 18.34 3.89
N GLU A 574 30.07 18.81 4.47
CA GLU A 574 29.84 18.86 5.91
C GLU A 574 29.03 17.65 6.38
N THR A 575 29.52 16.94 7.41
CA THR A 575 28.85 15.74 7.96
C THR A 575 27.53 16.12 8.62
N ILE A 576 26.48 15.38 8.29
CA ILE A 576 25.19 15.43 9.00
C ILE A 576 25.21 14.41 10.13
N ALA A 577 25.04 14.87 11.37
CA ALA A 577 25.01 14.02 12.55
C ALA A 577 23.72 13.19 12.61
N PRO A 578 23.77 11.94 13.10
CA PRO A 578 22.57 11.13 13.35
C PRO A 578 21.73 11.72 14.49
N PRO A 579 20.43 11.41 14.54
CA PRO A 579 19.57 11.83 15.64
C PRO A 579 19.93 11.15 16.96
N LEU A 580 19.35 11.65 18.04
CA LEU A 580 19.38 10.95 19.33
C LEU A 580 18.28 9.88 19.29
N TRP A 581 18.69 8.61 19.12
CA TRP A 581 17.78 7.48 19.09
C TRP A 581 17.13 7.25 20.45
N ALA A 582 15.81 7.11 20.51
CA ALA A 582 15.08 6.88 21.77
C ALA A 582 15.43 5.52 22.41
N HIS A 583 15.67 4.50 21.58
CA HIS A 583 15.92 3.12 21.98
C HIS A 583 17.36 2.67 21.73
N SER A 584 18.29 3.62 21.63
CA SER A 584 19.70 3.37 21.27
C SER A 584 20.32 2.16 21.99
N GLY A 585 20.79 1.18 21.21
CA GLY A 585 21.47 -0.01 21.70
C GLY A 585 20.56 -1.06 22.36
N GLN A 586 19.25 -0.89 22.35
CA GLN A 586 18.31 -1.90 22.83
C GLN A 586 18.21 -3.06 21.84
N LYS A 587 17.98 -4.26 22.38
CA LYS A 587 17.72 -5.46 21.60
C LYS A 587 16.31 -5.44 21.01
N GLY A 588 16.15 -6.05 19.86
CA GLY A 588 14.86 -6.20 19.23
C GLY A 588 13.86 -6.90 20.13
N ASP A 589 12.69 -6.30 20.25
CA ASP A 589 11.56 -6.79 21.05
C ASP A 589 10.26 -6.32 20.39
N PRO A 590 9.31 -7.20 20.11
CA PRO A 590 8.04 -6.82 19.50
C PRO A 590 7.22 -5.85 20.36
N GLU A 591 7.43 -5.84 21.68
CA GLU A 591 6.68 -4.97 22.61
C GLU A 591 7.35 -3.60 22.82
N ILE A 592 8.58 -3.40 22.34
CA ILE A 592 9.27 -2.11 22.38
C ILE A 592 9.03 -1.37 21.08
N PRO A 593 8.39 -0.19 21.10
CA PRO A 593 8.05 0.56 19.88
C PRO A 593 9.28 1.31 19.35
N PHE A 594 10.07 0.68 18.47
CA PHE A 594 11.21 1.29 17.78
C PHE A 594 10.76 2.22 16.64
N TRP A 595 9.83 3.09 16.92
CA TRP A 595 9.19 3.94 15.93
C TRP A 595 10.13 4.99 15.33
N ASP A 596 11.09 5.51 16.08
CA ASP A 596 12.01 6.57 15.64
C ASP A 596 13.12 6.09 14.69
N GLU A 597 13.31 4.79 14.53
CA GLU A 597 14.25 4.20 13.58
C GLU A 597 13.79 4.37 12.12
N ASN A 598 12.47 4.43 11.91
CA ASN A 598 11.92 4.73 10.60
C ASN A 598 11.92 6.24 10.37
N TYR A 599 12.52 6.70 9.26
CA TYR A 599 12.63 8.12 8.94
C TYR A 599 11.27 8.82 8.79
N THR A 600 10.20 8.12 8.44
CA THR A 600 8.84 8.69 8.32
C THR A 600 8.19 8.96 9.68
N MET A 601 8.68 8.34 10.75
CA MET A 601 8.12 8.43 12.10
C MET A 601 8.79 9.50 12.95
N ARG A 602 9.97 9.96 12.57
CA ARG A 602 10.71 11.00 13.28
C ARG A 602 10.69 12.31 12.50
N PRO A 603 10.89 13.46 13.17
CA PRO A 603 11.08 14.74 12.49
C PRO A 603 12.23 14.65 11.47
N PRO A 604 12.05 15.11 10.24
CA PRO A 604 13.13 15.15 9.26
C PRO A 604 14.30 16.00 9.75
N THR A 605 15.51 15.62 9.37
CA THR A 605 16.73 16.36 9.71
C THR A 605 16.70 17.70 9.00
N ARG A 606 16.86 18.81 9.77
CA ARG A 606 16.98 20.16 9.20
C ARG A 606 18.38 20.38 8.66
N VAL A 607 18.46 20.92 7.46
CA VAL A 607 19.70 21.22 6.76
C VAL A 607 19.59 22.58 6.07
N THR A 608 20.72 23.24 5.78
CA THR A 608 20.74 24.48 4.99
C THR A 608 21.21 24.16 3.58
N LEU A 609 20.37 24.46 2.60
CA LEU A 609 20.75 24.46 1.19
C LEU A 609 21.31 25.83 0.84
N ARG A 610 22.49 25.88 0.20
CA ARG A 610 23.09 27.09 -0.37
C ARG A 610 22.39 27.43 -1.69
N LYS A 611 22.35 28.70 -2.07
CA LYS A 611 21.91 29.07 -3.42
C LYS A 611 22.80 28.41 -4.47
N GLY A 612 22.19 27.80 -5.50
CA GLY A 612 22.87 27.07 -6.54
C GLY A 612 22.90 25.56 -6.27
N TRP A 613 23.94 24.91 -6.79
CA TRP A 613 24.11 23.48 -6.63
C TRP A 613 24.62 23.10 -5.23
N ASN A 614 23.92 22.15 -4.62
CA ASN A 614 24.30 21.48 -3.39
C ASN A 614 24.63 20.01 -3.69
N THR A 615 25.52 19.42 -2.92
CA THR A 615 25.98 18.04 -3.11
C THR A 615 25.65 17.19 -1.90
N LEU A 616 25.08 16.03 -2.15
CA LEU A 616 24.89 14.95 -1.18
C LEU A 616 25.85 13.81 -1.52
N LEU A 617 26.59 13.34 -0.53
CA LEU A 617 27.42 12.13 -0.62
C LEU A 617 27.03 11.22 0.54
N LEU A 618 26.72 9.97 0.24
CA LEU A 618 26.44 8.91 1.20
C LEU A 618 27.56 7.88 1.16
N LYS A 619 28.01 7.44 2.33
CA LYS A 619 28.82 6.22 2.53
C LYS A 619 27.88 5.14 3.06
N ILE A 620 27.78 4.04 2.33
CA ILE A 620 26.87 2.94 2.61
C ILE A 620 27.68 1.66 2.73
N PRO A 621 28.31 1.39 3.90
CA PRO A 621 29.09 0.19 4.11
C PRO A 621 28.20 -0.97 4.53
N VAL A 622 28.63 -2.19 4.24
CA VAL A 622 28.05 -3.42 4.75
C VAL A 622 29.16 -4.37 5.22
N GLY A 623 28.89 -5.11 6.28
CA GLY A 623 29.75 -6.21 6.75
C GLY A 623 29.40 -7.53 6.07
N SER A 624 29.50 -8.62 6.82
CA SER A 624 29.02 -9.92 6.36
C SER A 624 27.49 -9.99 6.41
N PHE A 625 26.86 -10.56 5.39
CA PHE A 625 25.46 -10.97 5.47
C PHE A 625 25.42 -12.29 6.23
N VAL A 626 25.06 -12.25 7.52
CA VAL A 626 25.14 -13.40 8.42
C VAL A 626 23.78 -14.07 8.55
N GLY A 627 23.57 -15.14 7.82
CA GLY A 627 22.49 -16.09 8.08
C GLY A 627 21.08 -15.54 7.88
N SER A 628 20.09 -16.28 8.39
CA SER A 628 18.65 -15.96 8.33
C SER A 628 18.11 -15.30 9.59
N ALA A 629 18.98 -14.88 10.51
CA ALA A 629 18.52 -14.25 11.74
C ALA A 629 18.07 -12.81 11.50
N TRP A 630 16.90 -12.46 12.00
CA TRP A 630 16.26 -11.15 11.82
C TRP A 630 17.09 -9.95 12.33
N TYR A 631 17.98 -10.18 13.29
CA TYR A 631 18.89 -9.20 13.87
C TYR A 631 20.26 -9.11 13.16
N ALA A 632 20.48 -9.92 12.14
CA ALA A 632 21.72 -9.90 11.35
C ALA A 632 21.58 -9.01 10.12
N PRO A 633 22.66 -8.42 9.57
CA PRO A 633 22.61 -7.73 8.29
C PRO A 633 22.08 -8.66 7.20
N VAL A 634 20.93 -8.33 6.63
CA VAL A 634 20.27 -9.11 5.59
C VAL A 634 19.94 -8.27 4.37
N LYS A 635 19.95 -6.94 4.50
CA LYS A 635 19.73 -5.98 3.43
C LYS A 635 20.83 -4.91 3.42
N TRP A 636 20.87 -4.14 2.36
CA TRP A 636 21.83 -3.07 2.18
C TRP A 636 21.15 -1.91 1.46
N MET A 637 20.70 -0.92 2.24
CA MET A 637 19.82 0.14 1.76
C MET A 637 20.13 1.48 2.42
N ALA A 638 19.84 2.58 1.71
CA ALA A 638 19.92 3.92 2.26
C ALA A 638 18.85 4.82 1.62
N THR A 639 18.33 5.77 2.41
CA THR A 639 17.40 6.81 1.96
C THR A 639 17.97 8.18 2.29
N ALA A 640 17.95 9.12 1.34
CA ALA A 640 18.25 10.53 1.58
C ALA A 640 17.44 11.40 0.62
N VAL A 641 16.29 11.90 1.07
CA VAL A 641 15.34 12.65 0.24
C VAL A 641 14.85 13.92 0.93
N PHE A 642 14.76 15.01 0.17
CA PHE A 642 14.17 16.26 0.64
C PHE A 642 12.65 16.13 0.70
N VAL A 643 12.05 16.66 1.78
CA VAL A 643 10.62 16.47 2.10
C VAL A 643 9.86 17.79 2.23
N ASP A 644 10.40 18.89 1.69
CA ASP A 644 9.76 20.20 1.79
C ASP A 644 8.41 20.23 1.07
N ASP A 645 8.28 19.51 -0.04
CA ASP A 645 7.08 19.41 -0.88
C ASP A 645 6.25 18.13 -0.61
N MET A 646 6.54 17.46 0.51
CA MET A 646 5.82 16.23 0.86
C MET A 646 4.34 16.53 1.12
N LEU A 647 3.50 15.64 0.63
CA LEU A 647 2.09 15.55 0.99
C LEU A 647 1.97 15.29 2.50
N GLN A 648 1.40 16.23 3.24
CA GLN A 648 1.08 16.09 4.67
C GLN A 648 -0.35 15.63 4.82
#